data_7e67fa7792a5877431439f9411111cd1
#
_entry.id   7e67fa7792a5877431439f9411111cd1
#
_cell.length_a   1.000
_cell.length_b   1.000
_cell.length_c   1.000
_cell.angle_alpha   90.00
_cell.angle_beta   90.00
_cell.angle_gamma   90.00
#
_symmetry.space_group_name_H-M   'P 1'
#
loop_
_entity.id
_entity.type
_entity.pdbx_description
1 polymer ?
#
loop_
_entity_poly.entity_id
_entity_poly.type
_entity_poly.pdbx_seq_one_letter_code
_entity_poly.pdbx_strand_id
1 'polypeptide(L)'
;MRNKILYLFASLVMLSGCNNQPAYKDSSLSPEERAEDLLQQLTLEEKVALMMDNSKPVERLGIKPYNWWNEALHGVARSGLATVFPQPIGMAASFEPDAIHTIYTAVSDEARAKNAAYSAAGSYERYQGLTMWTPTVNIYRDPRWGRGIETYGEDPYLTSVMGVNVVKGLQCTDANQKYDKIHACAKHFAVHSGPEWNRHEFNAENIKPRDLHETYLVPFEALVKEGKVKEVMCAYNRLEGDPCCGSDRLLMQILRQEWGYEGIVLSDCGAIDDFYREKGHKTHPDAESASAAAVLSGTDLECGSSYKALVESAKKGLISEKDIDVSVKRLLKARFELGEMDDPDKVEWTKIPYSVVCSAEHDSLSLDIARKSMTLLLNKNNILPLKRGGQTIAVMGPNANDSVMQWGNYNGTPKHTITLLEGIRSAMGENDKLIYEQGCSWVERSLIRSVFSQCTSKEGPGFSARYWNNKEYEGNAVATAQLTTPFRLCTSGATVFAPGVNLTDFSAVYQSVFTPQETGEVIFNFYSCGATQLLINGEEVKKFTNKHGGRGQAYAMHAEAGKPYDIEIRFQYFSGDAQLNFDLGFKEEVNIKNTVAKVKDADVVIFAGGISPSLEGEEMGVNLPGFRKGDRTDIELPAVQRELIKALCDAGKKVIFVNFSGSPIAMEPETKYCQAILQAWYPGQSGGKAAAEVLFGDYNPAGRLPVTFYRNITQLPDFEDYNMTGRTYRYFKGDPLFPFGYGLSYTTFNYGNIKLEQTIKVGETAKIIVPVTNTGNRDGEEVVQVYLKKQEDAEGPVKTLRAFKRVQIPAGKTVNVELELTPKQLEWWDAQTNTMRTIAGNFDIMVGGNSKDAELQVKTLTLQ
;
A
#
# COMPACT_ATOMS: atom_id res chain seq x y z
N MET A 1 -40.85 -77.12 43.74
CA MET A 1 -40.83 -77.07 42.29
C MET A 1 -41.21 -75.69 41.82
N ARG A 2 -40.42 -75.13 40.91
CA ARG A 2 -40.53 -73.86 40.19
C ARG A 2 -40.19 -72.58 40.97
N ASN A 3 -38.89 -72.24 40.74
CA ASN A 3 -38.29 -70.92 40.96
C ASN A 3 -38.94 -69.87 40.04
N LYS A 4 -39.25 -68.74 40.56
CA LYS A 4 -39.42 -67.50 39.77
C LYS A 4 -38.35 -66.50 40.18
N ILE A 5 -37.41 -66.19 39.22
CA ILE A 5 -36.42 -65.16 39.34
C ILE A 5 -37.05 -63.90 38.90
N LEU A 6 -37.04 -62.91 39.80
CA LEU A 6 -37.49 -61.54 39.54
C LEU A 6 -36.27 -60.71 39.06
N TYR A 7 -36.27 -60.24 37.81
CA TYR A 7 -35.27 -59.32 37.32
C TYR A 7 -35.67 -57.89 37.68
N LEU A 8 -34.87 -57.26 38.54
CA LEU A 8 -34.95 -55.83 38.84
C LEU A 8 -34.15 -55.05 37.76
N PHE A 9 -34.81 -54.35 36.84
CA PHE A 9 -34.19 -53.39 35.95
C PHE A 9 -34.02 -52.07 36.73
N ALA A 10 -32.78 -51.78 37.13
CA ALA A 10 -32.43 -50.45 37.60
C ALA A 10 -32.20 -49.55 36.38
N SER A 11 -33.14 -48.69 36.07
CA SER A 11 -32.98 -47.62 35.09
C SER A 11 -32.08 -46.58 35.68
N LEU A 12 -30.81 -46.54 35.23
CA LEU A 12 -29.89 -45.45 35.49
C LEU A 12 -30.29 -44.26 34.59
N VAL A 13 -31.05 -43.33 35.14
CA VAL A 13 -31.30 -42.02 34.50
C VAL A 13 -29.98 -41.24 34.63
N MET A 14 -29.20 -41.20 33.54
CA MET A 14 -28.13 -40.22 33.41
C MET A 14 -28.80 -38.83 33.32
N LEU A 15 -28.75 -38.09 34.39
CA LEU A 15 -28.93 -36.65 34.39
C LEU A 15 -27.75 -36.05 33.64
N SER A 16 -27.85 -35.96 32.31
CA SER A 16 -27.04 -35.05 31.51
C SER A 16 -27.47 -33.66 31.97
N GLY A 17 -26.62 -33.00 32.75
CA GLY A 17 -26.79 -31.59 33.05
C GLY A 17 -26.76 -30.84 31.72
N CYS A 18 -27.89 -30.37 31.25
CA CYS A 18 -27.95 -29.40 30.18
C CYS A 18 -27.16 -28.17 30.63
N ASN A 19 -25.98 -28.01 30.12
CA ASN A 19 -25.30 -26.74 30.14
C ASN A 19 -26.21 -25.79 29.35
N ASN A 20 -26.96 -24.92 30.03
CA ASN A 20 -27.92 -23.97 29.44
C ASN A 20 -27.20 -22.80 28.72
N GLN A 21 -25.97 -23.04 28.25
CA GLN A 21 -25.21 -22.01 27.54
C GLN A 21 -25.60 -22.07 26.04
N PRO A 22 -25.95 -20.93 25.45
CA PRO A 22 -26.24 -20.85 24.00
C PRO A 22 -25.10 -21.46 23.17
N ALA A 23 -25.44 -22.11 22.06
CA ALA A 23 -24.47 -22.81 21.22
C ALA A 23 -23.37 -21.90 20.66
N TYR A 24 -23.68 -20.63 20.37
CA TYR A 24 -22.67 -19.68 19.89
C TYR A 24 -21.54 -19.40 20.90
N LYS A 25 -21.73 -19.68 22.19
CA LYS A 25 -20.68 -19.53 23.23
C LYS A 25 -19.83 -20.78 23.40
N ASP A 26 -20.18 -21.89 22.75
CA ASP A 26 -19.40 -23.12 22.81
C ASP A 26 -18.29 -23.08 21.73
N SER A 27 -17.06 -22.80 22.18
CA SER A 27 -15.91 -22.73 21.28
C SER A 27 -15.48 -24.08 20.68
N SER A 28 -16.11 -25.20 21.04
CA SER A 28 -15.88 -26.52 20.43
C SER A 28 -16.66 -26.71 19.13
N LEU A 29 -17.72 -25.92 18.92
CA LEU A 29 -18.50 -25.90 17.68
C LEU A 29 -17.77 -25.11 16.58
N SER A 30 -18.11 -25.40 15.33
CA SER A 30 -17.58 -24.68 14.17
C SER A 30 -18.04 -23.22 14.14
N PRO A 31 -17.27 -22.30 13.54
CA PRO A 31 -17.70 -20.91 13.32
C PRO A 31 -19.05 -20.80 12.62
N GLU A 32 -19.34 -21.72 11.70
CA GLU A 32 -20.60 -21.79 10.95
C GLU A 32 -21.80 -22.11 11.86
N GLU A 33 -21.69 -23.15 12.71
CA GLU A 33 -22.74 -23.54 13.66
C GLU A 33 -23.01 -22.44 14.69
N ARG A 34 -21.95 -21.79 15.17
CA ARG A 34 -22.03 -20.69 16.13
C ARG A 34 -22.69 -19.46 15.52
N ALA A 35 -22.34 -19.12 14.27
CA ALA A 35 -22.94 -18.00 13.55
C ALA A 35 -24.43 -18.23 13.32
N GLU A 36 -24.86 -19.45 12.97
CA GLU A 36 -26.26 -19.81 12.79
C GLU A 36 -27.07 -19.67 14.07
N ASP A 37 -26.56 -20.18 15.20
CA ASP A 37 -27.24 -20.05 16.51
C ASP A 37 -27.36 -18.58 16.95
N LEU A 38 -26.29 -17.79 16.78
CA LEU A 38 -26.30 -16.38 17.16
C LEU A 38 -27.24 -15.55 16.29
N LEU A 39 -27.27 -15.82 14.98
CA LEU A 39 -28.14 -15.15 14.01
C LEU A 39 -29.61 -15.23 14.41
N GLN A 40 -30.07 -16.40 14.87
CA GLN A 40 -31.47 -16.62 15.29
C GLN A 40 -31.88 -15.79 16.54
N GLN A 41 -30.92 -15.24 17.25
CA GLN A 41 -31.14 -14.46 18.46
C GLN A 41 -31.12 -12.93 18.21
N LEU A 42 -30.78 -12.49 16.98
CA LEU A 42 -30.70 -11.07 16.61
C LEU A 42 -32.05 -10.54 16.10
N THR A 43 -32.37 -9.29 16.47
CA THR A 43 -33.46 -8.54 15.82
C THR A 43 -33.00 -7.98 14.48
N LEU A 44 -33.95 -7.56 13.63
CA LEU A 44 -33.61 -6.95 12.32
C LEU A 44 -32.72 -5.72 12.49
N GLU A 45 -33.01 -4.86 13.46
CA GLU A 45 -32.22 -3.65 13.73
C GLU A 45 -30.78 -4.00 14.17
N GLU A 46 -30.61 -5.06 14.99
CA GLU A 46 -29.29 -5.53 15.41
C GLU A 46 -28.52 -6.15 14.23
N LYS A 47 -29.20 -6.93 13.38
CA LYS A 47 -28.63 -7.49 12.15
C LYS A 47 -28.08 -6.37 11.25
N VAL A 48 -28.88 -5.36 10.96
CA VAL A 48 -28.49 -4.21 10.14
C VAL A 48 -27.33 -3.43 10.79
N ALA A 49 -27.34 -3.25 12.11
CA ALA A 49 -26.26 -2.54 12.81
C ALA A 49 -24.89 -3.29 12.73
N LEU A 50 -24.91 -4.62 12.56
CA LEU A 50 -23.70 -5.43 12.37
C LEU A 50 -23.16 -5.37 10.92
N MET A 51 -23.97 -4.96 9.94
CA MET A 51 -23.59 -4.88 8.52
C MET A 51 -22.88 -3.57 8.14
N MET A 52 -22.44 -2.78 9.11
CA MET A 52 -21.71 -1.54 8.88
C MET A 52 -20.25 -1.65 9.33
N ASP A 53 -19.34 -0.91 8.70
CA ASP A 53 -17.90 -0.92 9.03
C ASP A 53 -17.63 -0.66 10.52
N ASN A 54 -18.45 0.17 11.16
CA ASN A 54 -18.44 0.40 12.59
C ASN A 54 -19.61 -0.36 13.24
N SER A 55 -19.49 -1.68 13.33
CA SER A 55 -20.47 -2.58 13.93
C SER A 55 -20.73 -2.26 15.39
N LYS A 56 -22.00 -2.02 15.74
CA LYS A 56 -22.39 -1.66 17.10
C LYS A 56 -22.40 -2.90 18.01
N PRO A 57 -22.20 -2.72 19.33
CA PRO A 57 -22.32 -3.82 20.28
C PRO A 57 -23.76 -4.30 20.39
N VAL A 58 -23.95 -5.61 20.68
CA VAL A 58 -25.23 -6.17 21.11
C VAL A 58 -25.03 -6.71 22.53
N GLU A 59 -25.13 -5.82 23.51
CA GLU A 59 -24.74 -6.09 24.91
C GLU A 59 -25.49 -7.28 25.53
N ARG A 60 -26.81 -7.45 25.24
CA ARG A 60 -27.62 -8.57 25.75
C ARG A 60 -27.12 -9.95 25.32
N LEU A 61 -26.34 -10.01 24.20
CA LEU A 61 -25.73 -11.24 23.68
C LEU A 61 -24.21 -11.28 23.91
N GLY A 62 -23.63 -10.25 24.51
CA GLY A 62 -22.20 -10.14 24.77
C GLY A 62 -21.37 -9.87 23.50
N ILE A 63 -21.99 -9.38 22.43
CA ILE A 63 -21.28 -8.99 21.20
C ILE A 63 -20.63 -7.62 21.45
N LYS A 64 -19.29 -7.58 21.36
CA LYS A 64 -18.50 -6.35 21.48
C LYS A 64 -18.62 -5.50 20.22
N PRO A 65 -18.37 -4.17 20.29
CA PRO A 65 -18.23 -3.36 19.08
C PRO A 65 -17.04 -3.88 18.26
N TYR A 66 -17.12 -3.71 16.94
CA TYR A 66 -16.04 -4.10 16.04
C TYR A 66 -15.92 -3.10 14.90
N ASN A 67 -14.69 -2.71 14.55
CA ASN A 67 -14.45 -1.87 13.39
C ASN A 67 -13.73 -2.68 12.30
N TRP A 68 -14.42 -2.82 11.15
CA TRP A 68 -13.94 -3.60 10.01
C TRP A 68 -12.87 -2.85 9.20
N TRP A 69 -12.82 -1.51 9.30
CA TRP A 69 -11.87 -0.71 8.54
C TRP A 69 -10.49 -0.69 9.20
N ASN A 70 -9.60 -1.51 8.68
CA ASN A 70 -8.20 -1.51 9.08
C ASN A 70 -7.32 -1.60 7.82
N GLU A 71 -6.12 -1.07 7.89
CA GLU A 71 -5.23 -0.95 6.74
C GLU A 71 -3.85 -1.54 7.05
N ALA A 72 -3.30 -2.28 6.06
CA ALA A 72 -1.97 -2.88 6.18
C ALA A 72 -1.28 -2.97 4.82
N LEU A 73 -1.35 -1.90 4.02
CA LEU A 73 -0.89 -1.90 2.63
C LEU A 73 0.61 -2.26 2.51
N HIS A 74 1.45 -1.77 3.42
CA HIS A 74 2.89 -2.09 3.51
C HIS A 74 3.43 -1.90 4.94
N GLY A 75 2.70 -2.42 5.91
CA GLY A 75 2.82 -2.27 7.36
C GLY A 75 1.48 -1.85 7.92
N VAL A 76 1.25 -2.07 9.22
CA VAL A 76 -0.01 -1.63 9.86
C VAL A 76 -0.13 -0.13 9.73
N ALA A 77 -1.22 0.33 9.10
CA ALA A 77 -1.37 1.72 8.73
C ALA A 77 -2.35 2.48 9.64
N ARG A 78 -2.15 3.80 9.76
CA ARG A 78 -3.03 4.74 10.45
C ARG A 78 -3.37 4.35 11.89
N SER A 79 -2.52 3.52 12.47
CA SER A 79 -2.62 3.02 13.85
C SER A 79 -1.33 3.34 14.63
N GLY A 80 -0.77 4.51 14.41
CA GLY A 80 0.43 5.04 15.08
C GLY A 80 1.69 4.25 14.77
N LEU A 81 2.42 3.80 15.80
CA LEU A 81 3.72 3.15 15.64
C LEU A 81 3.59 1.81 14.91
N ALA A 82 4.34 1.64 13.83
CA ALA A 82 4.43 0.40 13.06
C ALA A 82 5.69 0.38 12.18
N THR A 83 6.16 -0.81 11.81
CA THR A 83 7.21 -0.95 10.78
C THR A 83 6.64 -0.53 9.42
N VAL A 84 7.38 0.35 8.71
CA VAL A 84 6.99 0.83 7.38
C VAL A 84 7.91 0.21 6.34
N PHE A 85 7.37 -0.71 5.56
CA PHE A 85 8.02 -1.35 4.42
C PHE A 85 7.92 -0.45 3.16
N PRO A 86 8.66 -0.76 2.07
CA PRO A 86 8.44 -0.08 0.79
C PRO A 86 6.98 -0.19 0.33
N GLN A 87 6.54 0.83 -0.41
CA GLN A 87 5.23 0.82 -1.09
C GLN A 87 5.10 -0.42 -1.99
N PRO A 88 3.90 -1.01 -2.20
CA PRO A 88 3.72 -2.25 -2.98
C PRO A 88 4.39 -2.26 -4.35
N ILE A 89 4.33 -1.15 -5.09
CA ILE A 89 5.02 -1.04 -6.38
C ILE A 89 6.54 -1.21 -6.25
N GLY A 90 7.14 -0.70 -5.17
CA GLY A 90 8.55 -0.92 -4.86
C GLY A 90 8.83 -2.37 -4.45
N MET A 91 7.96 -2.97 -3.63
CA MET A 91 8.08 -4.39 -3.28
C MET A 91 7.97 -5.30 -4.50
N ALA A 92 7.09 -4.97 -5.47
CA ALA A 92 6.96 -5.70 -6.73
C ALA A 92 8.26 -5.68 -7.56
N ALA A 93 9.02 -4.57 -7.50
CA ALA A 93 10.31 -4.45 -8.18
C ALA A 93 11.38 -5.46 -7.67
N SER A 94 11.17 -6.08 -6.54
CA SER A 94 12.04 -7.15 -6.05
C SER A 94 11.90 -8.45 -6.82
N PHE A 95 10.74 -8.75 -7.43
CA PHE A 95 10.39 -10.04 -8.01
C PHE A 95 10.69 -11.21 -7.04
N GLU A 96 10.37 -11.04 -5.74
CA GLU A 96 10.71 -11.97 -4.66
C GLU A 96 9.46 -12.33 -3.84
N PRO A 97 8.62 -13.29 -4.29
CA PRO A 97 7.36 -13.64 -3.62
C PRO A 97 7.54 -14.12 -2.19
N ASP A 98 8.60 -14.86 -1.89
CA ASP A 98 8.87 -15.40 -0.54
C ASP A 98 9.18 -14.29 0.47
N ALA A 99 9.85 -13.23 0.02
CA ALA A 99 10.07 -12.04 0.85
C ALA A 99 8.75 -11.33 1.15
N ILE A 100 7.84 -11.24 0.17
CA ILE A 100 6.50 -10.67 0.37
C ILE A 100 5.72 -11.47 1.42
N HIS A 101 5.71 -12.80 1.32
CA HIS A 101 5.09 -13.67 2.33
C HIS A 101 5.64 -13.40 3.74
N THR A 102 6.97 -13.33 3.88
CA THR A 102 7.65 -13.09 5.15
C THR A 102 7.30 -11.72 5.74
N ILE A 103 7.30 -10.67 4.90
CA ILE A 103 6.93 -9.30 5.31
C ILE A 103 5.49 -9.26 5.83
N TYR A 104 4.55 -9.84 5.10
CA TYR A 104 3.14 -9.78 5.53
C TYR A 104 2.84 -10.71 6.70
N THR A 105 3.66 -11.73 6.96
CA THR A 105 3.65 -12.47 8.22
C THR A 105 4.07 -11.55 9.39
N ALA A 106 5.13 -10.76 9.24
CA ALA A 106 5.56 -9.78 10.24
C ALA A 106 4.49 -8.67 10.45
N VAL A 107 3.87 -8.19 9.38
CA VAL A 107 2.76 -7.22 9.45
C VAL A 107 1.59 -7.78 10.25
N SER A 108 1.22 -9.05 10.03
CA SER A 108 0.15 -9.71 10.78
C SER A 108 0.48 -9.92 12.26
N ASP A 109 1.78 -10.13 12.60
CA ASP A 109 2.24 -10.17 14.00
C ASP A 109 2.04 -8.81 14.69
N GLU A 110 2.46 -7.72 14.03
CA GLU A 110 2.24 -6.37 14.56
C GLU A 110 0.75 -6.07 14.73
N ALA A 111 -0.09 -6.44 13.74
CA ALA A 111 -1.53 -6.22 13.80
C ALA A 111 -2.17 -6.94 14.99
N ARG A 112 -1.82 -8.21 15.24
CA ARG A 112 -2.30 -8.97 16.38
C ARG A 112 -1.82 -8.43 17.71
N ALA A 113 -0.56 -8.08 17.83
CA ALA A 113 -0.01 -7.48 19.04
C ALA A 113 -0.69 -6.16 19.42
N LYS A 114 -0.96 -5.32 18.41
CA LYS A 114 -1.66 -4.04 18.57
C LYS A 114 -3.13 -4.26 18.95
N ASN A 115 -3.85 -5.14 18.26
CA ASN A 115 -5.24 -5.49 18.58
C ASN A 115 -5.38 -6.03 20.00
N ALA A 116 -4.48 -6.90 20.44
CA ALA A 116 -4.48 -7.43 21.81
C ALA A 116 -4.31 -6.28 22.85
N ALA A 117 -3.42 -5.33 22.59
CA ALA A 117 -3.19 -4.18 23.47
C ALA A 117 -4.42 -3.26 23.53
N TYR A 118 -5.05 -2.95 22.39
CA TYR A 118 -6.25 -2.14 22.32
C TYR A 118 -7.45 -2.82 23.01
N SER A 119 -7.67 -4.11 22.72
CA SER A 119 -8.77 -4.89 23.33
C SER A 119 -8.62 -4.99 24.85
N ALA A 120 -7.39 -5.14 25.35
CA ALA A 120 -7.11 -5.13 26.81
C ALA A 120 -7.43 -3.76 27.45
N ALA A 121 -7.28 -2.67 26.69
CA ALA A 121 -7.66 -1.31 27.11
C ALA A 121 -9.16 -1.01 26.90
N GLY A 122 -9.96 -1.94 26.34
CA GLY A 122 -11.37 -1.74 26.04
C GLY A 122 -11.61 -0.83 24.82
N SER A 123 -10.63 -0.66 23.93
CA SER A 123 -10.71 0.16 22.73
C SER A 123 -10.97 -0.70 21.50
N TYR A 124 -11.96 -0.32 20.67
CA TYR A 124 -12.39 -1.02 19.46
C TYR A 124 -12.62 -0.02 18.30
N GLU A 125 -11.76 0.97 18.23
CA GLU A 125 -11.85 2.04 17.24
C GLU A 125 -11.36 1.60 15.86
N ARG A 126 -11.53 2.47 14.86
CA ARG A 126 -11.00 2.28 13.50
C ARG A 126 -9.48 2.07 13.54
N TYR A 127 -8.98 1.18 12.67
CA TYR A 127 -7.57 0.75 12.56
C TYR A 127 -7.05 -0.08 13.74
N GLN A 128 -7.93 -0.62 14.57
CA GLN A 128 -7.58 -1.45 15.73
C GLN A 128 -8.04 -2.91 15.61
N GLY A 129 -8.77 -3.25 14.54
CA GLY A 129 -9.33 -4.58 14.28
C GLY A 129 -8.36 -5.53 13.58
N LEU A 130 -8.91 -6.64 13.09
CA LEU A 130 -8.17 -7.76 12.50
C LEU A 130 -8.52 -8.04 11.03
N THR A 131 -9.31 -7.19 10.41
CA THR A 131 -9.74 -7.26 9.01
C THR A 131 -9.01 -6.20 8.22
N MET A 132 -7.97 -6.58 7.47
CA MET A 132 -7.08 -5.65 6.77
C MET A 132 -7.50 -5.47 5.32
N TRP A 133 -7.85 -4.24 4.93
CA TRP A 133 -8.30 -3.93 3.57
C TRP A 133 -7.12 -3.80 2.60
N THR A 134 -6.44 -4.92 2.44
CA THR A 134 -5.26 -5.10 1.58
C THR A 134 -5.17 -6.56 1.11
N PRO A 135 -4.61 -6.86 -0.09
CA PRO A 135 -3.86 -5.99 -1.02
C PRO A 135 -4.73 -5.27 -2.06
N THR A 136 -4.19 -4.18 -2.63
CA THR A 136 -4.70 -3.57 -3.85
C THR A 136 -4.11 -4.31 -5.06
N VAL A 137 -4.96 -5.04 -5.80
CA VAL A 137 -4.52 -5.87 -6.94
C VAL A 137 -5.09 -5.41 -8.28
N ASN A 138 -5.55 -4.18 -8.35
CA ASN A 138 -5.89 -3.54 -9.63
C ASN A 138 -4.64 -3.39 -10.48
N ILE A 139 -4.80 -3.47 -11.80
CA ILE A 139 -3.67 -3.38 -12.75
C ILE A 139 -3.27 -1.92 -12.95
N TYR A 140 -1.99 -1.63 -12.79
CA TYR A 140 -1.42 -0.31 -13.06
C TYR A 140 -1.32 -0.06 -14.57
N ARG A 141 -2.48 0.06 -15.24
CA ARG A 141 -2.58 0.18 -16.70
C ARG A 141 -2.07 1.50 -17.27
N ASP A 142 -2.00 2.54 -16.45
CA ASP A 142 -1.66 3.90 -16.89
C ASP A 142 -0.84 4.64 -15.83
N PRO A 143 0.35 5.17 -16.16
CA PRO A 143 1.23 5.85 -15.20
C PRO A 143 0.67 7.16 -14.64
N ARG A 144 -0.46 7.65 -15.17
CA ARG A 144 -1.15 8.83 -14.62
C ARG A 144 -1.96 8.53 -13.39
N TRP A 145 -2.33 7.28 -13.14
CA TRP A 145 -3.13 6.89 -11.99
C TRP A 145 -2.36 6.98 -10.68
N GLY A 146 -2.76 7.92 -9.78
CA GLY A 146 -2.07 8.18 -8.53
C GLY A 146 -2.05 7.02 -7.55
N ARG A 147 -3.11 6.17 -7.52
CA ARG A 147 -3.15 4.95 -6.69
C ARG A 147 -2.41 3.76 -7.30
N GLY A 148 -1.86 3.90 -8.49
CA GLY A 148 -1.00 2.87 -9.08
C GLY A 148 0.15 2.45 -8.18
N ILE A 149 0.62 3.34 -7.31
CA ILE A 149 1.65 3.08 -6.29
C ILE A 149 1.25 2.01 -5.28
N GLU A 150 -0.06 1.82 -5.05
CA GLU A 150 -0.61 0.83 -4.13
C GLU A 150 -0.60 -0.59 -4.70
N THR A 151 -0.29 -0.75 -5.99
CA THR A 151 -0.41 -1.99 -6.74
C THR A 151 0.95 -2.68 -6.95
N TYR A 152 0.90 -3.90 -7.47
CA TYR A 152 2.10 -4.68 -7.81
C TYR A 152 2.51 -4.53 -9.29
N GLY A 153 2.02 -3.48 -9.97
CA GLY A 153 2.43 -3.11 -11.32
C GLY A 153 1.41 -3.39 -12.41
N GLU A 154 1.90 -3.42 -13.65
CA GLU A 154 1.05 -3.50 -14.85
C GLU A 154 0.80 -4.93 -15.35
N ASP A 155 1.51 -5.90 -14.79
CA ASP A 155 1.42 -7.29 -15.23
C ASP A 155 0.47 -8.11 -14.34
N PRO A 156 -0.55 -8.80 -14.93
CA PRO A 156 -1.52 -9.58 -14.17
C PRO A 156 -0.91 -10.78 -13.44
N TYR A 157 0.11 -11.44 -14.02
CA TYR A 157 0.75 -12.60 -13.40
C TYR A 157 1.63 -12.18 -12.21
N LEU A 158 2.46 -11.16 -12.37
CA LEU A 158 3.25 -10.61 -11.27
C LEU A 158 2.35 -10.15 -10.12
N THR A 159 1.28 -9.40 -10.44
CA THR A 159 0.30 -8.93 -9.43
C THR A 159 -0.38 -10.09 -8.73
N SER A 160 -0.75 -11.16 -9.45
CA SER A 160 -1.34 -12.38 -8.87
C SER A 160 -0.38 -13.06 -7.89
N VAL A 161 0.85 -13.31 -8.32
CA VAL A 161 1.86 -14.01 -7.50
C VAL A 161 2.17 -13.21 -6.23
N MET A 162 2.39 -11.90 -6.35
CA MET A 162 2.65 -11.04 -5.20
C MET A 162 1.42 -10.97 -4.27
N GLY A 163 0.22 -10.71 -4.83
CA GLY A 163 -1.02 -10.62 -4.06
C GLY A 163 -1.38 -11.89 -3.31
N VAL A 164 -1.18 -13.07 -3.91
CA VAL A 164 -1.38 -14.37 -3.24
C VAL A 164 -0.45 -14.52 -2.03
N ASN A 165 0.81 -14.08 -2.15
CA ASN A 165 1.78 -14.14 -1.04
C ASN A 165 1.46 -13.12 0.06
N VAL A 166 0.89 -11.96 -0.29
CA VAL A 166 0.33 -11.01 0.70
C VAL A 166 -0.78 -11.68 1.52
N VAL A 167 -1.76 -12.26 0.84
CA VAL A 167 -2.90 -12.93 1.50
C VAL A 167 -2.43 -14.05 2.41
N LYS A 168 -1.54 -14.92 1.93
CA LYS A 168 -1.00 -16.04 2.71
C LYS A 168 -0.20 -15.57 3.92
N GLY A 169 0.62 -14.53 3.78
CA GLY A 169 1.39 -13.96 4.90
C GLY A 169 0.48 -13.31 5.97
N LEU A 170 -0.56 -12.58 5.55
CA LEU A 170 -1.52 -11.98 6.47
C LEU A 170 -2.38 -13.02 7.20
N GLN A 171 -2.99 -13.93 6.45
CA GLN A 171 -3.97 -14.88 7.01
C GLN A 171 -3.34 -16.05 7.75
N CYS A 172 -2.07 -16.40 7.43
CA CYS A 172 -1.32 -17.49 8.04
C CYS A 172 -2.15 -18.79 8.15
N THR A 173 -2.61 -19.28 6.99
CA THR A 173 -3.50 -20.44 6.89
C THR A 173 -2.72 -21.74 7.13
N ASP A 174 -2.43 -22.07 8.38
CA ASP A 174 -1.98 -23.41 8.79
C ASP A 174 -3.20 -24.25 9.17
N ALA A 175 -3.34 -25.42 8.56
CA ALA A 175 -4.45 -26.36 8.81
C ALA A 175 -4.54 -26.84 10.27
N ASN A 176 -3.51 -26.63 11.08
CA ASN A 176 -3.44 -27.01 12.49
C ASN A 176 -3.93 -25.90 13.44
N GLN A 177 -4.23 -24.70 12.94
CA GLN A 177 -4.66 -23.59 13.78
C GLN A 177 -6.18 -23.50 13.82
N LYS A 178 -6.68 -23.20 15.02
CA LYS A 178 -8.12 -23.07 15.24
C LYS A 178 -8.67 -21.75 14.76
N TYR A 179 -7.89 -20.68 14.88
CA TYR A 179 -8.32 -19.32 14.55
C TYR A 179 -7.46 -18.75 13.43
N ASP A 180 -8.09 -18.00 12.53
CA ASP A 180 -7.38 -17.21 11.52
C ASP A 180 -6.54 -16.13 12.20
N LYS A 181 -5.34 -15.85 11.64
CA LYS A 181 -4.48 -14.83 12.22
C LYS A 181 -5.08 -13.43 12.03
N ILE A 182 -5.30 -13.03 10.78
CA ILE A 182 -6.09 -11.84 10.40
C ILE A 182 -6.77 -12.12 9.06
N HIS A 183 -7.75 -11.34 8.66
CA HIS A 183 -8.35 -11.42 7.33
C HIS A 183 -7.71 -10.40 6.39
N ALA A 184 -7.44 -10.81 5.16
CA ALA A 184 -7.01 -9.99 4.04
C ALA A 184 -8.21 -9.66 3.13
N CYS A 185 -8.13 -8.55 2.40
CA CYS A 185 -9.17 -8.08 1.50
C CYS A 185 -8.60 -7.75 0.11
N ALA A 186 -9.06 -8.46 -0.92
CA ALA A 186 -8.71 -8.14 -2.31
C ALA A 186 -9.49 -6.91 -2.78
N LYS A 187 -8.79 -5.84 -3.20
CA LYS A 187 -9.44 -4.61 -3.63
C LYS A 187 -8.80 -4.02 -4.88
N HIS A 188 -9.56 -3.25 -5.68
CA HIS A 188 -10.99 -2.93 -5.63
C HIS A 188 -11.68 -3.67 -6.77
N PHE A 189 -12.65 -4.52 -6.49
CA PHE A 189 -13.30 -5.41 -7.46
C PHE A 189 -14.49 -4.73 -8.14
N ALA A 190 -14.49 -4.44 -9.47
CA ALA A 190 -13.38 -4.66 -10.37
C ALA A 190 -13.26 -3.50 -11.36
N VAL A 191 -12.16 -3.56 -12.16
CA VAL A 191 -11.91 -2.59 -13.24
C VAL A 191 -11.80 -1.16 -12.72
N HIS A 192 -11.02 -0.99 -11.64
CA HIS A 192 -10.72 0.30 -11.03
C HIS A 192 -9.21 0.60 -11.18
N SER A 193 -8.86 1.56 -12.04
CA SER A 193 -7.47 1.96 -12.30
C SER A 193 -7.40 3.43 -12.73
N GLY A 194 -8.12 4.30 -12.01
CA GLY A 194 -8.26 5.74 -12.26
C GLY A 194 -9.27 6.06 -13.38
N PRO A 195 -9.57 7.33 -13.58
CA PRO A 195 -9.02 8.46 -12.84
C PRO A 195 -9.68 8.69 -11.47
N GLU A 196 -8.92 9.30 -10.53
CA GLU A 196 -9.39 9.62 -9.18
C GLU A 196 -10.35 10.82 -9.15
N TRP A 197 -10.23 11.77 -10.09
CA TRP A 197 -11.03 13.00 -10.06
C TRP A 197 -12.52 12.81 -10.33
N ASN A 198 -12.95 11.67 -10.90
CA ASN A 198 -14.35 11.36 -11.20
C ASN A 198 -14.75 9.93 -10.82
N ARG A 199 -14.00 9.28 -9.94
CA ARG A 199 -14.17 7.86 -9.60
C ARG A 199 -15.59 7.49 -9.13
N HIS A 200 -16.30 8.43 -8.47
CA HIS A 200 -17.66 8.24 -7.98
C HIS A 200 -18.74 8.33 -9.08
N GLU A 201 -18.43 8.87 -10.24
CA GLU A 201 -19.34 9.00 -11.39
C GLU A 201 -18.93 8.11 -12.56
N PHE A 202 -17.67 7.59 -12.50
CA PHE A 202 -17.04 6.89 -13.61
C PHE A 202 -17.77 5.59 -13.98
N ASN A 203 -17.90 5.35 -15.28
CA ASN A 203 -18.43 4.12 -15.84
C ASN A 203 -17.42 3.55 -16.82
N ALA A 204 -16.83 2.39 -16.49
CA ALA A 204 -15.95 1.67 -17.38
C ALA A 204 -16.79 0.96 -18.43
N GLU A 205 -16.80 1.48 -19.66
CA GLU A 205 -17.64 1.02 -20.77
C GLU A 205 -16.83 0.46 -21.92
N ASN A 206 -17.48 -0.35 -22.75
CA ASN A 206 -16.94 -0.91 -23.98
C ASN A 206 -15.64 -1.71 -23.76
N ILE A 207 -15.53 -2.38 -22.62
CA ILE A 207 -14.38 -3.21 -22.31
C ILE A 207 -14.48 -4.51 -23.08
N LYS A 208 -13.44 -4.81 -23.86
CA LYS A 208 -13.37 -6.09 -24.56
C LYS A 208 -13.42 -7.24 -23.56
N PRO A 209 -14.22 -8.29 -23.80
CA PRO A 209 -14.26 -9.47 -22.92
C PRO A 209 -12.86 -10.04 -22.63
N ARG A 210 -11.99 -10.04 -23.62
CA ARG A 210 -10.59 -10.43 -23.46
C ARG A 210 -9.87 -9.58 -22.42
N ASP A 211 -9.93 -8.25 -22.51
CA ASP A 211 -9.25 -7.35 -21.59
C ASP A 211 -9.76 -7.54 -20.16
N LEU A 212 -11.07 -7.77 -20.00
CA LEU A 212 -11.67 -8.06 -18.71
C LEU A 212 -11.08 -9.35 -18.07
N HIS A 213 -11.13 -10.46 -18.81
CA HIS A 213 -10.74 -11.80 -18.30
C HIS A 213 -9.25 -12.09 -18.38
N GLU A 214 -8.49 -11.48 -19.29
CA GLU A 214 -7.04 -11.71 -19.45
C GLU A 214 -6.20 -10.69 -18.67
N THR A 215 -6.82 -9.58 -18.18
CA THR A 215 -6.08 -8.51 -17.49
C THR A 215 -6.69 -8.15 -16.15
N TYR A 216 -7.93 -7.61 -16.13
CA TYR A 216 -8.48 -6.98 -14.93
C TYR A 216 -8.91 -7.96 -13.85
N LEU A 217 -9.46 -9.13 -14.21
CA LEU A 217 -9.98 -10.12 -13.26
C LEU A 217 -8.93 -11.13 -12.78
N VAL A 218 -7.83 -11.30 -13.52
CA VAL A 218 -6.82 -12.34 -13.23
C VAL A 218 -6.27 -12.31 -11.81
N PRO A 219 -5.84 -11.15 -11.25
CA PRO A 219 -5.32 -11.13 -9.89
C PRO A 219 -6.38 -11.47 -8.84
N PHE A 220 -7.62 -11.03 -9.03
CA PHE A 220 -8.72 -11.35 -8.11
C PHE A 220 -9.04 -12.84 -8.10
N GLU A 221 -9.10 -13.47 -9.28
CA GLU A 221 -9.29 -14.93 -9.40
C GLU A 221 -8.18 -15.68 -8.65
N ALA A 222 -6.92 -15.28 -8.81
CA ALA A 222 -5.80 -15.89 -8.11
C ALA A 222 -5.91 -15.74 -6.58
N LEU A 223 -6.26 -14.55 -6.08
CA LEU A 223 -6.42 -14.33 -4.65
C LEU A 223 -7.57 -15.15 -4.05
N VAL A 224 -8.67 -15.32 -4.79
CA VAL A 224 -9.79 -16.18 -4.38
C VAL A 224 -9.40 -17.66 -4.40
N LYS A 225 -8.87 -18.15 -5.52
CA LYS A 225 -8.65 -19.58 -5.75
C LYS A 225 -7.38 -20.12 -5.10
N GLU A 226 -6.29 -19.35 -5.10
CA GLU A 226 -4.97 -19.77 -4.60
C GLU A 226 -4.63 -19.14 -3.24
N GLY A 227 -4.98 -17.85 -3.06
CA GLY A 227 -4.77 -17.11 -1.81
C GLY A 227 -5.80 -17.45 -0.73
N LYS A 228 -7.00 -17.89 -1.12
CA LYS A 228 -8.14 -18.10 -0.20
C LYS A 228 -8.47 -16.85 0.60
N VAL A 229 -8.46 -15.69 -0.08
CA VAL A 229 -8.75 -14.40 0.54
C VAL A 229 -10.11 -14.40 1.21
N LYS A 230 -10.19 -13.84 2.42
CA LYS A 230 -11.40 -13.85 3.25
C LYS A 230 -12.38 -12.73 2.90
N GLU A 231 -11.87 -11.62 2.36
CA GLU A 231 -12.68 -10.46 2.02
C GLU A 231 -12.39 -9.97 0.61
N VAL A 232 -13.40 -9.41 -0.06
CA VAL A 232 -13.30 -8.74 -1.36
C VAL A 232 -14.03 -7.41 -1.28
N MET A 233 -13.36 -6.31 -1.59
CA MET A 233 -13.98 -4.98 -1.63
C MET A 233 -14.40 -4.63 -3.04
N CYS A 234 -15.69 -4.35 -3.24
CA CYS A 234 -16.19 -3.86 -4.52
C CYS A 234 -15.86 -2.38 -4.75
N ALA A 235 -15.59 -2.01 -6.00
CA ALA A 235 -15.06 -0.71 -6.38
C ALA A 235 -16.13 0.39 -6.45
N TYR A 236 -15.66 1.66 -6.42
CA TYR A 236 -16.53 2.84 -6.58
C TYR A 236 -17.24 2.92 -7.93
N ASN A 237 -16.55 2.59 -9.02
CA ASN A 237 -17.02 2.83 -10.37
C ASN A 237 -18.17 1.89 -10.79
N ARG A 238 -18.81 2.24 -11.90
CA ARG A 238 -19.68 1.33 -12.66
C ARG A 238 -18.84 0.53 -13.66
N LEU A 239 -19.33 -0.67 -13.98
CA LEU A 239 -18.87 -1.48 -15.10
C LEU A 239 -20.05 -1.76 -16.03
N GLU A 240 -19.94 -1.31 -17.28
CA GLU A 240 -21.01 -1.46 -18.31
C GLU A 240 -22.40 -0.97 -17.81
N GLY A 241 -22.41 0.08 -17.00
CA GLY A 241 -23.61 0.72 -16.45
C GLY A 241 -23.97 0.31 -15.02
N ASP A 242 -23.58 -0.89 -14.58
CA ASP A 242 -23.89 -1.40 -13.24
C ASP A 242 -22.87 -0.93 -12.21
N PRO A 243 -23.27 -0.37 -11.05
CA PRO A 243 -22.36 -0.14 -9.93
C PRO A 243 -21.66 -1.45 -9.54
N CYS A 244 -20.34 -1.43 -9.35
CA CYS A 244 -19.60 -2.66 -9.01
C CYS A 244 -20.13 -3.32 -7.73
N CYS A 245 -20.57 -2.54 -6.74
CA CYS A 245 -21.15 -3.03 -5.49
C CYS A 245 -22.63 -3.49 -5.61
N GLY A 246 -23.23 -3.34 -6.76
CA GLY A 246 -24.60 -3.80 -7.09
C GLY A 246 -24.67 -4.63 -8.37
N SER A 247 -23.54 -5.19 -8.80
CA SER A 247 -23.48 -5.93 -10.06
C SER A 247 -23.64 -7.43 -9.86
N ASP A 248 -24.78 -7.99 -10.24
CA ASP A 248 -25.00 -9.44 -10.25
C ASP A 248 -23.96 -10.18 -11.09
N ARG A 249 -23.53 -9.58 -12.22
CA ARG A 249 -22.50 -10.18 -13.07
C ARG A 249 -21.19 -10.33 -12.33
N LEU A 250 -20.71 -9.29 -11.65
CA LEU A 250 -19.43 -9.33 -10.95
C LEU A 250 -19.50 -10.18 -9.67
N LEU A 251 -20.49 -9.92 -8.81
CA LEU A 251 -20.52 -10.46 -7.47
C LEU A 251 -21.16 -11.85 -7.42
N MET A 252 -22.29 -12.07 -8.10
CA MET A 252 -23.00 -13.35 -8.05
C MET A 252 -22.47 -14.34 -9.10
N GLN A 253 -22.37 -13.92 -10.38
CA GLN A 253 -21.99 -14.84 -11.44
C GLN A 253 -20.49 -15.15 -11.39
N ILE A 254 -19.62 -14.14 -11.51
CA ILE A 254 -18.18 -14.35 -11.59
C ILE A 254 -17.61 -14.74 -10.21
N LEU A 255 -17.78 -13.89 -9.19
CA LEU A 255 -17.12 -14.09 -7.90
C LEU A 255 -17.68 -15.32 -7.17
N ARG A 256 -19.02 -15.40 -6.97
CA ARG A 256 -19.64 -16.46 -6.16
C ARG A 256 -19.78 -17.78 -6.94
N GLN A 257 -20.33 -17.76 -8.17
CA GLN A 257 -20.68 -19.00 -8.90
C GLN A 257 -19.47 -19.57 -9.65
N GLU A 258 -18.76 -18.76 -10.46
CA GLU A 258 -17.66 -19.28 -11.27
C GLU A 258 -16.40 -19.54 -10.45
N TRP A 259 -16.09 -18.66 -9.48
CA TRP A 259 -14.88 -18.81 -8.65
C TRP A 259 -15.12 -19.54 -7.33
N GLY A 260 -16.39 -19.73 -6.92
CA GLY A 260 -16.75 -20.42 -5.68
C GLY A 260 -16.41 -19.64 -4.42
N TYR A 261 -16.49 -18.31 -4.45
CA TYR A 261 -16.17 -17.47 -3.32
C TYR A 261 -17.24 -17.48 -2.24
N GLU A 262 -16.87 -17.81 -1.00
CA GLU A 262 -17.80 -17.90 0.15
C GLU A 262 -17.56 -16.81 1.21
N GLY A 263 -16.50 -16.02 1.06
CA GLY A 263 -16.11 -14.97 2.00
C GLY A 263 -17.00 -13.73 1.94
N ILE A 264 -16.59 -12.69 2.67
CA ILE A 264 -17.30 -11.41 2.77
C ILE A 264 -17.04 -10.56 1.53
N VAL A 265 -18.09 -9.93 1.01
CA VAL A 265 -17.98 -8.80 0.07
C VAL A 265 -18.32 -7.54 0.82
N LEU A 266 -17.45 -6.54 0.77
CA LEU A 266 -17.67 -5.23 1.37
C LEU A 266 -17.60 -4.11 0.33
N SER A 267 -18.31 -3.02 0.61
CA SER A 267 -18.25 -1.84 -0.25
C SER A 267 -17.02 -0.99 0.05
N ASP A 268 -16.47 -0.33 -0.97
CA ASP A 268 -15.61 0.83 -0.73
C ASP A 268 -16.40 1.95 -0.04
N CYS A 269 -15.70 2.88 0.64
CA CYS A 269 -16.35 3.80 1.57
C CYS A 269 -17.24 4.84 0.88
N GLY A 270 -18.56 4.73 1.09
CA GLY A 270 -19.58 5.55 0.45
C GLY A 270 -19.96 5.06 -0.96
N ALA A 271 -19.47 3.90 -1.43
CA ALA A 271 -19.80 3.40 -2.77
C ALA A 271 -21.29 3.07 -2.94
N ILE A 272 -22.00 2.68 -1.87
CA ILE A 272 -23.47 2.48 -1.93
C ILE A 272 -24.21 3.83 -2.01
N ASP A 273 -23.68 4.86 -1.34
CA ASP A 273 -24.23 6.22 -1.47
C ASP A 273 -24.18 6.71 -2.92
N ASP A 274 -23.15 6.34 -3.68
CA ASP A 274 -22.99 6.74 -5.08
C ASP A 274 -24.13 6.22 -5.99
N PHE A 275 -24.85 5.16 -5.61
CA PHE A 275 -25.99 4.66 -6.40
C PHE A 275 -27.08 5.70 -6.56
N TYR A 276 -27.33 6.56 -5.55
CA TYR A 276 -28.44 7.52 -5.53
C TYR A 276 -28.04 8.99 -5.39
N ARG A 277 -26.76 9.30 -5.06
CA ARG A 277 -26.30 10.69 -4.95
C ARG A 277 -26.34 11.43 -6.28
N GLU A 278 -26.53 12.77 -6.23
CA GLU A 278 -26.54 13.63 -7.42
C GLU A 278 -25.21 13.60 -8.18
N LYS A 279 -24.09 13.54 -7.45
CA LYS A 279 -22.72 13.39 -7.99
C LYS A 279 -22.23 11.96 -7.83
N GLY A 280 -23.03 11.01 -8.22
CA GLY A 280 -22.79 9.59 -8.21
C GLY A 280 -23.40 8.94 -9.44
N HIS A 281 -23.79 7.67 -9.32
CA HIS A 281 -24.26 6.85 -10.44
C HIS A 281 -25.68 7.16 -10.92
N LYS A 282 -26.55 7.61 -10.01
CA LYS A 282 -28.01 7.86 -10.28
C LYS A 282 -28.75 6.64 -10.81
N THR A 283 -28.35 5.45 -10.40
CA THR A 283 -28.98 4.19 -10.79
C THR A 283 -30.18 3.85 -9.92
N HIS A 284 -30.25 4.41 -8.71
CA HIS A 284 -31.32 4.21 -7.74
C HIS A 284 -31.88 5.56 -7.25
N PRO A 285 -33.17 5.62 -6.87
CA PRO A 285 -33.79 6.87 -6.45
C PRO A 285 -33.46 7.28 -5.01
N ASP A 286 -33.13 6.34 -4.14
CA ASP A 286 -32.98 6.55 -2.68
C ASP A 286 -32.08 5.49 -2.03
N ALA A 287 -31.79 5.71 -0.75
CA ALA A 287 -30.94 4.82 0.05
C ALA A 287 -31.58 3.45 0.27
N GLU A 288 -32.90 3.35 0.42
CA GLU A 288 -33.59 2.10 0.66
C GLU A 288 -33.48 1.15 -0.52
N SER A 289 -33.72 1.65 -1.74
CA SER A 289 -33.59 0.83 -2.97
C SER A 289 -32.13 0.50 -3.27
N ALA A 290 -31.19 1.44 -3.04
CA ALA A 290 -29.76 1.24 -3.23
C ALA A 290 -29.22 0.15 -2.29
N SER A 291 -29.54 0.24 -1.00
CA SER A 291 -29.10 -0.73 0.03
C SER A 291 -29.66 -2.13 -0.24
N ALA A 292 -30.95 -2.23 -0.59
CA ALA A 292 -31.56 -3.51 -0.94
C ALA A 292 -30.90 -4.14 -2.17
N ALA A 293 -30.65 -3.36 -3.23
CA ALA A 293 -29.98 -3.83 -4.45
C ALA A 293 -28.55 -4.33 -4.15
N ALA A 294 -27.77 -3.58 -3.36
CA ALA A 294 -26.42 -3.97 -2.99
C ALA A 294 -26.37 -5.31 -2.24
N VAL A 295 -27.24 -5.51 -1.23
CA VAL A 295 -27.30 -6.77 -0.47
C VAL A 295 -27.76 -7.92 -1.37
N LEU A 296 -28.81 -7.73 -2.18
CA LEU A 296 -29.31 -8.76 -3.10
C LEU A 296 -28.26 -9.17 -4.14
N SER A 297 -27.42 -8.23 -4.59
CA SER A 297 -26.29 -8.52 -5.48
C SER A 297 -25.06 -9.09 -4.77
N GLY A 298 -25.10 -9.25 -3.43
CA GLY A 298 -24.10 -9.99 -2.66
C GLY A 298 -23.07 -9.15 -1.89
N THR A 299 -23.28 -7.81 -1.72
CA THR A 299 -22.47 -6.96 -0.85
C THR A 299 -22.93 -7.09 0.59
N ASP A 300 -22.09 -7.72 1.44
CA ASP A 300 -22.44 -8.13 2.79
C ASP A 300 -22.25 -7.01 3.83
N LEU A 301 -21.26 -6.15 3.64
CA LEU A 301 -20.82 -5.11 4.59
C LEU A 301 -20.69 -3.77 3.89
N GLU A 302 -21.18 -2.71 4.50
CA GLU A 302 -21.01 -1.35 4.01
C GLU A 302 -19.96 -0.57 4.80
N CYS A 303 -19.02 0.06 4.10
CA CYS A 303 -18.29 1.20 4.62
C CYS A 303 -19.08 2.47 4.30
N GLY A 304 -19.90 2.92 5.24
CA GLY A 304 -20.80 4.04 5.00
C GLY A 304 -21.96 4.14 5.95
N SER A 305 -23.11 4.64 5.45
CA SER A 305 -24.32 4.83 6.26
C SER A 305 -25.63 4.47 5.56
N SER A 306 -25.60 4.07 4.29
CA SER A 306 -26.80 3.74 3.50
C SER A 306 -27.52 2.50 4.03
N TYR A 307 -26.78 1.50 4.55
CA TYR A 307 -27.37 0.27 5.10
C TYR A 307 -28.27 0.48 6.31
N LYS A 308 -28.20 1.65 6.98
CA LYS A 308 -29.23 2.03 7.98
C LYS A 308 -30.63 2.00 7.41
N ALA A 309 -30.79 2.21 6.10
CA ALA A 309 -32.07 2.18 5.42
C ALA A 309 -32.64 0.75 5.24
N LEU A 310 -31.84 -0.33 5.42
CA LEU A 310 -32.27 -1.72 5.23
C LEU A 310 -33.48 -2.12 6.11
N VAL A 311 -33.60 -1.54 7.32
CA VAL A 311 -34.77 -1.77 8.19
C VAL A 311 -36.05 -1.29 7.48
N GLU A 312 -36.04 -0.11 6.89
CA GLU A 312 -37.18 0.42 6.14
C GLU A 312 -37.35 -0.28 4.78
N SER A 313 -36.25 -0.69 4.14
CA SER A 313 -36.28 -1.51 2.90
C SER A 313 -37.04 -2.82 3.14
N ALA A 314 -36.77 -3.50 4.25
CA ALA A 314 -37.46 -4.74 4.64
C ALA A 314 -38.95 -4.49 4.92
N LYS A 315 -39.31 -3.42 5.65
CA LYS A 315 -40.71 -3.05 5.92
C LYS A 315 -41.47 -2.71 4.63
N LYS A 316 -40.82 -2.13 3.64
CA LYS A 316 -41.38 -1.82 2.32
C LYS A 316 -41.42 -3.04 1.39
N GLY A 317 -40.84 -4.17 1.77
CA GLY A 317 -40.75 -5.40 0.97
C GLY A 317 -39.78 -5.33 -0.21
N LEU A 318 -38.81 -4.42 -0.16
CA LEU A 318 -37.73 -4.31 -1.15
C LEU A 318 -36.67 -5.41 -0.98
N ILE A 319 -36.54 -5.95 0.23
CA ILE A 319 -35.66 -7.05 0.58
C ILE A 319 -36.30 -7.86 1.71
N SER A 320 -36.04 -9.16 1.79
CA SER A 320 -36.51 -9.96 2.93
C SER A 320 -35.45 -10.03 4.05
N GLU A 321 -35.90 -10.26 5.28
CA GLU A 321 -34.97 -10.49 6.40
C GLU A 321 -34.07 -11.71 6.16
N LYS A 322 -34.53 -12.71 5.42
CA LYS A 322 -33.72 -13.88 5.05
C LYS A 322 -32.54 -13.53 4.12
N ASP A 323 -32.71 -12.54 3.23
CA ASP A 323 -31.60 -12.06 2.39
C ASP A 323 -30.55 -11.34 3.23
N ILE A 324 -30.99 -10.56 4.24
CA ILE A 324 -30.13 -9.91 5.23
C ILE A 324 -29.37 -10.95 6.08
N ASP A 325 -30.06 -12.04 6.47
CA ASP A 325 -29.48 -13.13 7.27
C ASP A 325 -28.28 -13.79 6.59
N VAL A 326 -28.28 -13.89 5.27
CA VAL A 326 -27.15 -14.46 4.50
C VAL A 326 -25.87 -13.64 4.72
N SER A 327 -25.97 -12.31 4.66
CA SER A 327 -24.85 -11.42 4.88
C SER A 327 -24.40 -11.39 6.34
N VAL A 328 -25.32 -11.24 7.28
CA VAL A 328 -25.03 -11.23 8.72
C VAL A 328 -24.34 -12.51 9.16
N LYS A 329 -24.78 -13.67 8.66
CA LYS A 329 -24.16 -14.96 8.96
C LYS A 329 -22.68 -15.00 8.56
N ARG A 330 -22.30 -14.48 7.36
CA ARG A 330 -20.90 -14.37 6.93
C ARG A 330 -20.07 -13.49 7.86
N LEU A 331 -20.62 -12.36 8.28
CA LEU A 331 -19.96 -11.44 9.21
C LEU A 331 -19.73 -12.08 10.59
N LEU A 332 -20.74 -12.75 11.15
CA LEU A 332 -20.62 -13.46 12.41
C LEU A 332 -19.61 -14.60 12.33
N LYS A 333 -19.65 -15.39 11.25
CA LYS A 333 -18.67 -16.46 11.00
C LYS A 333 -17.24 -15.93 11.02
N ALA A 334 -16.95 -14.84 10.32
CA ALA A 334 -15.64 -14.22 10.28
C ALA A 334 -15.16 -13.78 11.67
N ARG A 335 -16.03 -13.22 12.50
CA ARG A 335 -15.68 -12.83 13.88
C ARG A 335 -15.36 -14.07 14.75
N PHE A 336 -16.03 -15.20 14.54
CA PHE A 336 -15.70 -16.46 15.19
C PHE A 336 -14.39 -17.04 14.66
N GLU A 337 -14.14 -17.01 13.36
CA GLU A 337 -12.88 -17.45 12.73
C GLU A 337 -11.66 -16.68 13.29
N LEU A 338 -11.81 -15.37 13.50
CA LEU A 338 -10.77 -14.52 14.10
C LEU A 338 -10.56 -14.74 15.61
N GLY A 339 -11.46 -15.48 16.28
CA GLY A 339 -11.44 -15.67 17.73
C GLY A 339 -11.85 -14.42 18.53
N GLU A 340 -12.39 -13.40 17.87
CA GLU A 340 -12.76 -12.13 18.47
C GLU A 340 -13.92 -12.28 19.49
N MET A 341 -14.77 -13.28 19.27
CA MET A 341 -15.92 -13.62 20.13
C MET A 341 -15.59 -14.59 21.26
N ASP A 342 -14.34 -15.04 21.36
CA ASP A 342 -13.89 -16.03 22.33
C ASP A 342 -13.07 -15.40 23.48
N ASP A 343 -12.77 -16.21 24.49
CA ASP A 343 -11.86 -15.87 25.57
C ASP A 343 -10.44 -15.65 24.98
N PRO A 344 -9.82 -14.47 25.15
CA PRO A 344 -8.50 -14.18 24.62
C PRO A 344 -7.42 -15.21 25.00
N ASP A 345 -7.52 -15.83 26.19
CA ASP A 345 -6.56 -16.83 26.64
C ASP A 345 -6.59 -18.12 25.81
N LYS A 346 -7.68 -18.37 25.07
CA LYS A 346 -7.86 -19.52 24.19
C LYS A 346 -7.42 -19.25 22.75
N VAL A 347 -7.16 -18.00 22.40
CA VAL A 347 -6.75 -17.59 21.05
C VAL A 347 -5.21 -17.48 21.02
N GLU A 348 -4.56 -18.33 20.26
CA GLU A 348 -3.09 -18.42 20.19
C GLU A 348 -2.45 -17.09 19.81
N TRP A 349 -3.07 -16.32 18.93
CA TRP A 349 -2.56 -15.07 18.40
C TRP A 349 -2.55 -13.90 19.39
N THR A 350 -3.32 -13.96 20.46
CA THR A 350 -3.30 -12.92 21.51
C THR A 350 -2.04 -12.96 22.36
N LYS A 351 -1.24 -14.03 22.23
CA LYS A 351 0.02 -14.23 22.97
C LYS A 351 1.22 -13.56 22.30
N ILE A 352 1.05 -13.00 21.10
CA ILE A 352 2.11 -12.25 20.39
C ILE A 352 2.41 -10.99 21.22
N PRO A 353 3.65 -10.83 21.71
CA PRO A 353 3.97 -9.69 22.59
C PRO A 353 4.04 -8.37 21.82
N TYR A 354 3.67 -7.27 22.45
CA TYR A 354 3.73 -5.93 21.81
C TYR A 354 5.14 -5.52 21.36
N SER A 355 6.20 -6.14 21.91
CA SER A 355 7.59 -5.88 21.53
C SER A 355 7.94 -6.25 20.08
N VAL A 356 7.07 -6.98 19.36
CA VAL A 356 7.27 -7.24 17.92
C VAL A 356 7.04 -5.97 17.09
N VAL A 357 6.25 -5.00 17.58
CA VAL A 357 5.97 -3.75 16.90
C VAL A 357 7.26 -2.93 16.76
N CYS A 358 7.68 -2.65 15.54
CA CYS A 358 8.94 -2.00 15.22
C CYS A 358 10.16 -2.71 15.86
N SER A 359 10.17 -4.04 15.84
CA SER A 359 11.29 -4.83 16.34
C SER A 359 12.54 -4.68 15.42
N ALA A 360 13.71 -5.00 15.93
CA ALA A 360 14.94 -5.00 15.13
C ALA A 360 14.89 -6.02 13.99
N GLU A 361 14.15 -7.13 14.15
CA GLU A 361 13.92 -8.12 13.12
C GLU A 361 13.09 -7.53 11.98
N HIS A 362 11.97 -6.86 12.29
CA HIS A 362 11.12 -6.20 11.29
C HIS A 362 11.85 -5.04 10.59
N ASP A 363 12.71 -4.30 11.31
CA ASP A 363 13.57 -3.28 10.70
C ASP A 363 14.56 -3.89 9.69
N SER A 364 15.12 -5.04 10.02
CA SER A 364 16.00 -5.80 9.11
C SER A 364 15.27 -6.27 7.86
N LEU A 365 14.02 -6.74 7.98
CA LEU A 365 13.17 -7.10 6.83
C LEU A 365 12.86 -5.88 5.96
N SER A 366 12.56 -4.71 6.58
CA SER A 366 12.34 -3.46 5.86
C SER A 366 13.57 -3.03 5.04
N LEU A 367 14.77 -3.17 5.61
CA LEU A 367 16.01 -2.88 4.91
C LEU A 367 16.27 -3.85 3.76
N ASP A 368 16.06 -5.16 3.98
CA ASP A 368 16.33 -6.19 2.95
C ASP A 368 15.44 -5.98 1.72
N ILE A 369 14.13 -5.80 1.91
CA ILE A 369 13.22 -5.58 0.78
C ILE A 369 13.45 -4.23 0.10
N ALA A 370 13.85 -3.19 0.83
CA ALA A 370 14.23 -1.90 0.26
C ALA A 370 15.46 -2.04 -0.65
N ARG A 371 16.48 -2.81 -0.25
CA ARG A 371 17.65 -3.14 -1.11
C ARG A 371 17.22 -3.86 -2.38
N LYS A 372 16.39 -4.90 -2.24
CA LYS A 372 15.91 -5.74 -3.35
C LYS A 372 15.03 -4.97 -4.33
N SER A 373 14.38 -3.89 -3.89
CA SER A 373 13.53 -3.04 -4.72
C SER A 373 14.31 -2.00 -5.54
N MET A 374 15.51 -1.61 -5.11
CA MET A 374 16.30 -0.58 -5.79
C MET A 374 16.62 -1.00 -7.24
N THR A 375 16.17 -0.18 -8.20
CA THR A 375 16.27 -0.48 -9.62
C THR A 375 17.22 0.49 -10.31
N LEU A 376 18.40 0.03 -10.69
CA LEU A 376 19.39 0.84 -11.42
C LEU A 376 19.00 0.94 -12.89
N LEU A 377 18.72 2.16 -13.38
CA LEU A 377 18.23 2.40 -14.74
C LEU A 377 19.34 2.87 -15.71
N LEU A 378 20.35 3.53 -15.18
CA LEU A 378 21.47 4.08 -15.99
C LEU A 378 22.75 4.08 -15.15
N ASN A 379 23.88 3.69 -15.75
CA ASN A 379 25.20 3.75 -15.11
C ASN A 379 26.29 3.98 -16.17
N LYS A 380 26.45 5.23 -16.63
CA LYS A 380 27.44 5.59 -17.65
C LYS A 380 28.87 5.49 -17.10
N ASN A 381 29.74 4.88 -17.87
CA ASN A 381 31.16 4.74 -17.57
C ASN A 381 31.41 4.09 -16.19
N ASN A 382 30.47 3.29 -15.71
CA ASN A 382 30.53 2.65 -14.39
C ASN A 382 30.85 3.65 -13.27
N ILE A 383 30.16 4.82 -13.27
CA ILE A 383 30.32 5.82 -12.21
C ILE A 383 29.89 5.25 -10.84
N LEU A 384 28.91 4.37 -10.85
CA LEU A 384 28.52 3.58 -9.68
C LEU A 384 29.17 2.19 -9.76
N PRO A 385 29.60 1.61 -8.63
CA PRO A 385 29.53 2.19 -7.28
C PRO A 385 30.53 3.31 -7.06
N LEU A 386 30.15 4.30 -6.21
CA LEU A 386 31.03 5.38 -5.79
C LEU A 386 32.22 4.84 -4.98
N LYS A 387 33.38 5.44 -5.19
CA LYS A 387 34.57 5.14 -4.35
C LYS A 387 34.45 5.88 -3.03
N ARG A 388 35.03 5.34 -1.98
CA ARG A 388 35.16 6.00 -0.68
C ARG A 388 36.53 6.62 -0.51
N GLY A 389 36.58 7.77 0.18
CA GLY A 389 37.83 8.43 0.59
C GLY A 389 38.28 9.57 -0.31
N GLY A 390 38.28 10.78 0.23
CA GLY A 390 38.82 11.99 -0.40
C GLY A 390 37.91 12.66 -1.44
N GLN A 391 36.65 12.31 -1.54
CA GLN A 391 35.67 12.94 -2.45
C GLN A 391 34.84 13.99 -1.72
N THR A 392 34.45 15.03 -2.46
CA THR A 392 33.41 15.95 -2.02
C THR A 392 32.09 15.58 -2.69
N ILE A 393 31.13 15.11 -1.92
CA ILE A 393 29.82 14.67 -2.37
C ILE A 393 28.78 15.71 -1.98
N ALA A 394 28.05 16.25 -2.94
CA ALA A 394 26.88 17.07 -2.68
C ALA A 394 25.61 16.19 -2.73
N VAL A 395 24.77 16.30 -1.73
CA VAL A 395 23.44 15.69 -1.68
C VAL A 395 22.41 16.79 -1.82
N MET A 396 21.57 16.70 -2.84
CA MET A 396 20.64 17.76 -3.22
C MET A 396 19.25 17.20 -3.51
N GLY A 397 18.27 18.09 -3.68
CA GLY A 397 16.92 17.76 -4.11
C GLY A 397 15.90 17.69 -2.96
N PRO A 398 14.60 17.74 -3.30
CA PRO A 398 13.52 17.80 -2.31
C PRO A 398 13.40 16.54 -1.45
N ASN A 399 13.83 15.38 -1.97
CA ASN A 399 13.72 14.08 -1.31
C ASN A 399 14.99 13.68 -0.54
N ALA A 400 16.01 14.53 -0.53
CA ALA A 400 17.31 14.20 0.07
C ALA A 400 17.25 13.95 1.58
N ASN A 401 16.47 14.77 2.29
CA ASN A 401 16.33 14.70 3.75
C ASN A 401 14.86 14.66 4.20
N ASP A 402 13.97 14.19 3.35
CA ASP A 402 12.56 14.01 3.70
C ASP A 402 12.30 12.57 4.14
N SER A 403 12.00 12.41 5.43
CA SER A 403 11.71 11.10 6.02
C SER A 403 10.27 10.65 5.77
N VAL A 404 9.31 11.59 5.65
CA VAL A 404 7.87 11.25 5.49
C VAL A 404 7.57 10.81 4.07
N MET A 405 8.20 11.42 3.07
CA MET A 405 8.07 11.01 1.67
C MET A 405 8.36 9.52 1.46
N GLN A 406 9.34 8.97 2.17
CA GLN A 406 9.72 7.56 2.05
C GLN A 406 8.64 6.58 2.51
N TRP A 407 7.70 7.03 3.36
CA TRP A 407 6.66 6.16 3.91
C TRP A 407 5.54 5.82 2.92
N GLY A 408 5.44 6.52 1.79
CA GLY A 408 4.35 6.30 0.85
C GLY A 408 2.99 6.77 1.39
N ASN A 409 1.89 6.14 0.91
CA ASN A 409 0.54 6.34 1.46
C ASN A 409 0.12 5.10 2.27
N TYR A 410 -0.98 5.17 3.03
CA TYR A 410 -1.46 4.07 3.87
C TYR A 410 -0.36 3.49 4.78
N ASN A 411 0.36 4.37 5.47
CA ASN A 411 1.47 4.02 6.36
C ASN A 411 1.08 4.13 7.85
N GLY A 412 1.86 3.47 8.69
CA GLY A 412 2.02 3.79 10.10
C GLY A 412 3.14 4.80 10.30
N THR A 413 3.50 5.06 11.57
CA THR A 413 4.65 5.89 11.94
C THR A 413 5.79 4.97 12.39
N PRO A 414 6.92 4.93 11.68
CA PRO A 414 8.05 4.10 12.09
C PRO A 414 8.77 4.69 13.30
N LYS A 415 9.42 3.84 14.08
CA LYS A 415 10.21 4.26 15.23
C LYS A 415 11.36 5.22 14.86
N HIS A 416 11.94 5.02 13.69
CA HIS A 416 12.93 5.89 13.06
C HIS A 416 12.86 5.73 11.53
N THR A 417 13.38 6.72 10.82
CA THR A 417 13.53 6.66 9.35
C THR A 417 14.95 7.12 9.01
N ILE A 418 15.62 6.39 8.15
CA ILE A 418 16.93 6.78 7.63
C ILE A 418 16.72 7.49 6.30
N THR A 419 16.94 8.81 6.24
CA THR A 419 16.87 9.59 5.01
C THR A 419 18.05 9.27 4.08
N LEU A 420 17.94 9.63 2.78
CA LEU A 420 19.07 9.44 1.86
C LEU A 420 20.32 10.20 2.32
N LEU A 421 20.16 11.42 2.83
CA LEU A 421 21.26 12.23 3.39
C LEU A 421 21.96 11.50 4.54
N GLU A 422 21.19 10.93 5.47
CA GLU A 422 21.73 10.16 6.60
C GLU A 422 22.41 8.87 6.15
N GLY A 423 21.80 8.15 5.21
CA GLY A 423 22.37 6.94 4.62
C GLY A 423 23.71 7.21 3.95
N ILE A 424 23.78 8.27 3.11
CA ILE A 424 25.02 8.67 2.45
C ILE A 424 26.07 9.07 3.49
N ARG A 425 25.72 9.91 4.48
CA ARG A 425 26.65 10.33 5.56
C ARG A 425 27.25 9.13 6.28
N SER A 426 26.43 8.11 6.55
CA SER A 426 26.86 6.88 7.22
C SER A 426 27.74 5.98 6.33
N ALA A 427 27.59 6.05 5.00
CA ALA A 427 28.33 5.23 4.04
C ALA A 427 29.64 5.86 3.56
N MET A 428 29.87 7.14 3.82
CA MET A 428 31.09 7.88 3.41
C MET A 428 32.35 7.31 4.07
N GLY A 429 33.46 7.41 3.36
CA GLY A 429 34.79 7.02 3.85
C GLY A 429 35.51 8.15 4.57
N GLU A 430 36.70 7.80 5.12
CA GLU A 430 37.56 8.80 5.70
C GLU A 430 37.97 9.88 4.69
N ASN A 431 37.99 11.12 5.12
CA ASN A 431 38.31 12.33 4.31
C ASN A 431 37.29 12.68 3.21
N ASP A 432 36.16 11.97 3.06
CA ASP A 432 35.07 12.44 2.26
C ASP A 432 34.40 13.67 2.89
N LYS A 433 33.97 14.61 2.05
CA LYS A 433 33.25 15.82 2.48
C LYS A 433 31.83 15.77 1.99
N LEU A 434 30.89 16.14 2.86
CA LEU A 434 29.46 16.21 2.54
C LEU A 434 29.01 17.66 2.45
N ILE A 435 28.37 18.01 1.33
CA ILE A 435 27.63 19.25 1.16
C ILE A 435 26.14 18.88 1.06
N TYR A 436 25.30 19.50 1.86
CA TYR A 436 23.84 19.38 1.72
C TYR A 436 23.25 20.70 1.28
N GLU A 437 22.47 20.65 0.22
CA GLU A 437 21.69 21.78 -0.29
C GLU A 437 20.39 21.25 -0.91
N GLN A 438 19.23 21.56 -0.34
CA GLN A 438 17.96 21.11 -0.90
C GLN A 438 17.77 21.65 -2.33
N GLY A 439 17.97 22.93 -2.56
CA GLY A 439 18.05 23.59 -3.86
C GLY A 439 16.72 23.84 -4.57
N CYS A 440 15.73 22.99 -4.42
CA CYS A 440 14.38 23.16 -4.98
C CYS A 440 13.34 22.39 -4.16
N SER A 441 12.06 22.70 -4.40
CA SER A 441 10.92 21.88 -3.96
C SER A 441 10.55 20.84 -5.03
N TRP A 442 9.44 20.11 -4.83
CA TRP A 442 8.96 19.13 -5.82
C TRP A 442 8.50 19.80 -7.12
N VAL A 443 7.58 20.79 -7.03
CA VAL A 443 6.89 21.39 -8.17
C VAL A 443 7.04 22.92 -8.19
N GLU A 444 6.91 23.56 -7.03
CA GLU A 444 6.92 25.01 -6.90
C GLU A 444 8.34 25.58 -7.02
N ARG A 445 8.43 26.85 -7.41
CA ARG A 445 9.72 27.58 -7.48
C ARG A 445 10.08 28.22 -6.13
N SER A 446 9.61 27.64 -5.04
CA SER A 446 9.94 28.05 -3.68
C SER A 446 10.21 26.84 -2.80
N LEU A 447 10.96 27.03 -1.73
CA LEU A 447 11.23 26.02 -0.69
C LEU A 447 10.99 26.62 0.68
N ILE A 448 10.83 25.75 1.69
CA ILE A 448 10.63 26.15 3.08
C ILE A 448 11.89 25.78 3.86
N ARG A 449 12.59 26.79 4.34
CA ARG A 449 13.77 26.60 5.20
C ARG A 449 13.35 26.64 6.66
N SER A 450 13.46 25.51 7.37
CA SER A 450 13.10 25.43 8.79
C SER A 450 13.87 26.47 9.63
N VAL A 451 13.13 27.12 10.50
CA VAL A 451 13.65 28.07 11.49
C VAL A 451 13.16 27.75 12.90
N PHE A 452 12.86 26.49 13.16
CA PHE A 452 12.43 26.01 14.47
C PHE A 452 13.44 26.39 15.61
N SER A 453 14.72 26.43 15.29
CA SER A 453 15.78 26.86 16.24
C SER A 453 15.67 28.32 16.69
N GLN A 454 14.84 29.13 16.04
CA GLN A 454 14.55 30.52 16.44
C GLN A 454 13.36 30.62 17.40
N CYS A 455 12.81 29.49 17.80
CA CYS A 455 11.76 29.38 18.81
C CYS A 455 12.37 29.19 20.20
N THR A 456 11.86 29.92 21.22
CA THR A 456 12.30 29.79 22.60
C THR A 456 11.11 29.88 23.53
N SER A 457 10.92 28.86 24.36
CA SER A 457 9.89 28.85 25.42
C SER A 457 10.46 29.45 26.71
N LYS A 458 9.64 29.55 27.75
CA LYS A 458 10.06 29.96 29.08
C LYS A 458 11.05 28.97 29.71
N GLU A 459 10.94 27.69 29.30
CA GLU A 459 11.79 26.59 29.82
C GLU A 459 13.09 26.40 29.01
N GLY A 460 13.24 27.10 27.88
CA GLY A 460 14.44 27.02 27.05
C GLY A 460 14.16 26.95 25.55
N PRO A 461 15.14 26.54 24.71
CA PRO A 461 14.99 26.48 23.26
C PRO A 461 13.86 25.55 22.82
N GLY A 462 13.10 25.95 21.80
CA GLY A 462 11.99 25.22 21.24
C GLY A 462 10.65 25.48 21.93
N PHE A 463 9.81 24.47 22.10
CA PHE A 463 8.47 24.57 22.66
C PHE A 463 8.36 23.88 24.01
N SER A 464 7.74 24.54 24.99
CA SER A 464 7.22 23.87 26.19
C SER A 464 5.86 23.23 25.91
N ALA A 465 5.66 22.00 26.37
CA ALA A 465 4.45 21.23 26.20
C ALA A 465 3.82 20.89 27.55
N ARG A 466 2.49 20.95 27.63
CA ARG A 466 1.69 20.54 28.78
C ARG A 466 0.58 19.61 28.31
N TYR A 467 0.28 18.56 29.06
CA TYR A 467 -0.66 17.50 28.70
C TYR A 467 -1.70 17.27 29.79
N TRP A 468 -2.95 17.01 29.41
CA TRP A 468 -4.07 16.67 30.30
C TRP A 468 -4.74 15.37 29.83
N ASN A 469 -5.22 14.55 30.77
CA ASN A 469 -6.02 13.36 30.51
C ASN A 469 -7.52 13.68 30.42
N ASN A 470 -7.86 14.75 29.73
CA ASN A 470 -9.21 15.17 29.31
C ASN A 470 -9.10 16.04 28.05
N LYS A 471 -10.20 16.29 27.35
CA LYS A 471 -10.24 17.12 26.12
C LYS A 471 -10.37 18.62 26.41
N GLU A 472 -10.71 19.00 27.62
CA GLU A 472 -11.09 20.37 28.02
C GLU A 472 -9.92 21.19 28.54
N TYR A 473 -8.69 20.63 28.66
CA TYR A 473 -7.50 21.26 29.27
C TYR A 473 -7.72 21.60 30.75
N GLU A 474 -8.59 20.86 31.45
CA GLU A 474 -8.99 21.15 32.82
C GLU A 474 -8.08 20.49 33.86
N GLY A 475 -7.94 21.17 35.01
CA GLY A 475 -7.13 20.69 36.14
C GLY A 475 -5.62 20.87 35.92
N ASN A 476 -4.84 20.17 36.73
CA ASN A 476 -3.38 20.19 36.61
C ASN A 476 -2.91 19.34 35.44
N ALA A 477 -1.90 19.83 34.73
CA ALA A 477 -1.25 19.03 33.68
C ALA A 477 -0.66 17.74 34.28
N VAL A 478 -0.93 16.60 33.63
CA VAL A 478 -0.40 15.29 34.06
C VAL A 478 1.03 15.04 33.64
N ALA A 479 1.49 15.75 32.60
CA ALA A 479 2.85 15.69 32.09
C ALA A 479 3.27 17.02 31.47
N THR A 480 4.59 17.26 31.45
CA THR A 480 5.21 18.38 30.73
C THR A 480 6.40 17.86 29.93
N ALA A 481 6.75 18.53 28.82
CA ALA A 481 7.91 18.22 28.01
C ALA A 481 8.53 19.49 27.40
N GLN A 482 9.83 19.44 27.06
CA GLN A 482 10.51 20.46 26.28
C GLN A 482 10.89 19.86 24.93
N LEU A 483 10.37 20.44 23.84
CA LEU A 483 10.59 19.99 22.47
C LEU A 483 11.59 20.94 21.80
N THR A 484 12.83 20.51 21.61
CA THR A 484 13.92 21.33 21.09
C THR A 484 14.14 21.22 19.59
N THR A 485 13.41 20.31 18.94
CA THR A 485 13.44 20.07 17.49
C THR A 485 12.00 20.02 16.96
N PRO A 486 11.75 20.14 15.65
CA PRO A 486 10.45 19.89 15.06
C PRO A 486 9.86 18.59 15.60
N PHE A 487 8.63 18.65 16.09
CA PHE A 487 8.07 17.50 16.81
C PHE A 487 7.26 16.54 15.91
N ARG A 488 7.35 15.27 16.28
CA ARG A 488 6.65 14.15 15.64
C ARG A 488 6.10 13.24 16.74
N LEU A 489 4.87 13.48 17.11
CA LEU A 489 4.19 12.81 18.21
C LEU A 489 3.08 11.91 17.66
N CYS A 490 2.97 10.70 18.20
CA CYS A 490 1.86 9.79 17.87
C CYS A 490 1.48 8.92 19.07
N THR A 491 0.23 8.42 19.07
CA THR A 491 -0.19 7.36 19.98
C THR A 491 -0.27 6.04 19.23
N SER A 492 0.02 4.92 19.92
CA SER A 492 -0.18 3.58 19.37
C SER A 492 0.00 2.53 20.46
N GLY A 493 -1.04 1.79 20.80
CA GLY A 493 -0.95 0.77 21.82
C GLY A 493 -0.34 1.30 23.13
N ALA A 494 0.93 0.96 23.41
CA ALA A 494 1.64 1.45 24.60
C ALA A 494 2.35 2.81 24.41
N THR A 495 2.35 3.37 23.18
CA THR A 495 3.02 4.65 22.88
C THR A 495 2.06 5.81 23.11
N VAL A 496 2.48 6.79 23.89
CA VAL A 496 1.73 8.00 24.27
C VAL A 496 2.54 9.26 23.93
N PHE A 497 1.90 10.44 23.89
CA PHE A 497 2.57 11.71 23.60
C PHE A 497 3.64 12.09 24.64
N ALA A 498 3.41 11.72 25.89
CA ALA A 498 4.39 11.83 26.97
C ALA A 498 4.06 10.82 28.07
N PRO A 499 5.02 10.41 28.93
CA PRO A 499 4.75 9.51 30.05
C PRO A 499 3.65 10.04 30.94
N GLY A 500 2.64 9.20 31.23
CA GLY A 500 1.48 9.55 32.07
C GLY A 500 0.30 10.17 31.31
N VAL A 501 0.43 10.41 30.00
CA VAL A 501 -0.69 10.83 29.12
C VAL A 501 -1.45 9.61 28.64
N ASN A 502 -2.77 9.71 28.62
CA ASN A 502 -3.66 8.64 28.12
C ASN A 502 -3.47 8.42 26.61
N LEU A 503 -3.84 7.23 26.13
CA LEU A 503 -3.95 6.94 24.70
C LEU A 503 -5.10 7.70 24.02
N THR A 504 -6.19 7.87 24.75
CA THR A 504 -7.43 8.51 24.31
C THR A 504 -7.85 9.59 25.32
N ASP A 505 -8.77 10.43 24.92
CA ASP A 505 -9.35 11.47 25.79
C ASP A 505 -8.31 12.37 26.49
N PHE A 506 -7.35 12.84 25.72
CA PHE A 506 -6.32 13.75 26.17
C PHE A 506 -6.26 15.05 25.35
N SER A 507 -5.61 16.04 25.91
CA SER A 507 -5.31 17.29 25.24
C SER A 507 -3.88 17.76 25.54
N ALA A 508 -3.34 18.64 24.69
CA ALA A 508 -2.02 19.19 24.84
C ALA A 508 -1.96 20.66 24.41
N VAL A 509 -1.08 21.43 25.06
CA VAL A 509 -0.77 22.81 24.68
C VAL A 509 0.74 22.95 24.53
N TYR A 510 1.17 23.44 23.37
CA TYR A 510 2.57 23.71 23.05
C TYR A 510 2.77 25.22 22.93
N GLN A 511 3.74 25.78 23.62
CA GLN A 511 3.98 27.23 23.68
C GLN A 511 5.44 27.57 23.40
N SER A 512 5.66 28.64 22.64
CA SER A 512 6.97 29.20 22.32
C SER A 512 6.85 30.65 21.93
N VAL A 513 7.97 31.38 21.95
CA VAL A 513 8.13 32.68 21.31
C VAL A 513 9.04 32.49 20.10
N PHE A 514 8.52 32.77 18.92
CA PHE A 514 9.29 32.80 17.68
C PHE A 514 9.84 34.23 17.46
N THR A 515 11.15 34.38 17.41
CA THR A 515 11.81 35.68 17.12
C THR A 515 12.62 35.53 15.82
N PRO A 516 12.03 35.92 14.67
CA PRO A 516 12.69 35.76 13.38
C PRO A 516 13.95 36.62 13.25
N GLN A 517 15.00 36.08 12.65
CA GLN A 517 16.23 36.82 12.35
C GLN A 517 16.17 37.62 11.07
N GLU A 518 15.16 37.35 10.22
CA GLU A 518 14.94 38.01 8.95
C GLU A 518 13.43 38.27 8.73
N THR A 519 13.10 39.21 7.81
CA THR A 519 11.73 39.54 7.45
C THR A 519 11.32 38.75 6.22
N GLY A 520 10.14 38.11 6.26
CA GLY A 520 9.66 37.34 5.14
C GLY A 520 8.40 36.53 5.44
N GLU A 521 7.97 35.69 4.47
CA GLU A 521 6.83 34.79 4.62
C GLU A 521 7.26 33.53 5.37
N VAL A 522 6.62 33.28 6.52
CA VAL A 522 6.83 32.09 7.36
C VAL A 522 5.64 31.16 7.20
N ILE A 523 5.93 29.89 6.94
CA ILE A 523 4.94 28.83 6.83
C ILE A 523 5.01 27.96 8.09
N PHE A 524 3.86 27.80 8.76
CA PHE A 524 3.64 26.86 9.87
C PHE A 524 3.06 25.59 9.29
N ASN A 525 3.81 24.51 9.31
CA ASN A 525 3.43 23.24 8.71
C ASN A 525 2.97 22.25 9.78
N PHE A 526 1.83 21.63 9.56
CA PHE A 526 1.25 20.59 10.41
C PHE A 526 1.04 19.31 9.59
N TYR A 527 1.24 18.16 10.22
CA TYR A 527 0.71 16.89 9.79
C TYR A 527 0.08 16.24 11.01
N SER A 528 -1.26 16.17 11.07
CA SER A 528 -1.93 15.75 12.29
C SER A 528 -3.16 14.86 12.06
N CYS A 529 -3.44 13.99 13.04
CA CYS A 529 -4.71 13.31 13.28
C CYS A 529 -5.20 13.72 14.66
N GLY A 530 -6.27 14.49 14.70
CA GLY A 530 -6.83 15.15 15.89
C GLY A 530 -7.36 16.53 15.59
N ALA A 531 -7.92 17.20 16.58
CA ALA A 531 -8.34 18.62 16.49
C ALA A 531 -7.16 19.52 16.88
N THR A 532 -6.77 20.41 15.98
CA THR A 532 -5.60 21.27 16.13
C THR A 532 -5.97 22.74 15.94
N GLN A 533 -5.45 23.61 16.81
CA GLN A 533 -5.59 25.06 16.73
C GLN A 533 -4.21 25.70 16.79
N LEU A 534 -3.98 26.71 15.96
CA LEU A 534 -2.81 27.57 16.02
C LEU A 534 -3.26 28.97 16.46
N LEU A 535 -2.65 29.47 17.51
CA LEU A 535 -2.82 30.85 17.97
C LEU A 535 -1.48 31.58 17.82
N ILE A 536 -1.54 32.83 17.35
CA ILE A 536 -0.38 33.74 17.27
C ILE A 536 -0.75 35.02 18.02
N ASN A 537 0.07 35.41 19.00
CA ASN A 537 -0.17 36.54 19.89
C ASN A 537 -1.58 36.49 20.55
N GLY A 538 -2.07 35.25 20.87
CA GLY A 538 -3.36 35.03 21.48
C GLY A 538 -4.56 34.98 20.53
N GLU A 539 -4.39 35.27 19.24
CA GLU A 539 -5.42 35.19 18.22
C GLU A 539 -5.42 33.81 17.53
N GLU A 540 -6.59 33.17 17.40
CA GLU A 540 -6.73 31.90 16.64
C GLU A 540 -6.65 32.21 15.14
N VAL A 541 -5.54 31.79 14.50
CA VAL A 541 -5.28 32.02 13.07
C VAL A 541 -5.57 30.80 12.19
N LYS A 542 -5.58 29.59 12.78
CA LYS A 542 -5.90 28.35 12.07
C LYS A 542 -6.53 27.33 13.00
N LYS A 543 -7.59 26.68 12.53
CA LYS A 543 -8.24 25.56 13.21
C LYS A 543 -8.64 24.49 12.21
N PHE A 544 -8.39 23.24 12.53
CA PHE A 544 -8.78 22.10 11.69
C PHE A 544 -8.91 20.82 12.52
N THR A 545 -9.65 19.83 11.98
CA THR A 545 -9.81 18.51 12.58
C THR A 545 -9.65 17.44 11.50
N ASN A 546 -8.68 16.57 11.69
CA ASN A 546 -8.46 15.39 10.85
C ASN A 546 -8.88 14.14 11.63
N LYS A 547 -9.82 13.38 11.08
CA LYS A 547 -10.49 12.26 11.77
C LYS A 547 -9.89 10.91 11.44
N HIS A 548 -9.18 10.78 10.31
CA HIS A 548 -8.72 9.52 9.73
C HIS A 548 -7.29 9.66 9.23
N GLY A 549 -6.33 9.26 10.07
CA GLY A 549 -4.91 9.37 9.78
C GLY A 549 -4.41 10.82 9.75
N GLY A 550 -3.10 10.98 9.66
CA GLY A 550 -2.49 12.30 9.56
C GLY A 550 -2.78 12.95 8.21
N ARG A 551 -3.03 14.26 8.24
CA ARG A 551 -3.16 15.09 7.03
C ARG A 551 -2.35 16.36 7.17
N GLY A 552 -1.73 16.79 6.06
CA GLY A 552 -1.00 18.05 5.98
C GLY A 552 -1.93 19.25 6.04
N GLN A 553 -1.54 20.27 6.81
CA GLN A 553 -2.16 21.57 6.89
C GLN A 553 -1.06 22.62 7.02
N ALA A 554 -1.28 23.82 6.47
CA ALA A 554 -0.33 24.92 6.60
C ALA A 554 -1.05 26.24 6.92
N TYR A 555 -0.31 27.15 7.54
CA TYR A 555 -0.67 28.54 7.73
C TYR A 555 0.52 29.41 7.36
N ALA A 556 0.30 30.49 6.60
CA ALA A 556 1.32 31.44 6.18
C ALA A 556 1.11 32.80 6.85
N MET A 557 2.18 33.43 7.30
CA MET A 557 2.17 34.82 7.78
C MET A 557 3.44 35.55 7.35
N HIS A 558 3.37 36.88 7.26
CA HIS A 558 4.54 37.72 7.10
C HIS A 558 5.14 38.03 8.49
N ALA A 559 6.41 37.66 8.71
CA ALA A 559 7.12 37.88 9.95
C ALA A 559 8.19 38.98 9.76
N GLU A 560 8.38 39.83 10.78
CA GLU A 560 9.32 40.96 10.78
C GLU A 560 10.55 40.58 11.65
N ALA A 561 11.76 40.80 11.12
CA ALA A 561 13.00 40.52 11.84
C ALA A 561 13.05 41.18 13.23
N GLY A 562 13.42 40.43 14.25
CA GLY A 562 13.53 40.87 15.64
C GLY A 562 12.23 41.06 16.39
N LYS A 563 11.04 40.93 15.72
CA LYS A 563 9.73 41.04 16.36
C LYS A 563 9.32 39.69 16.93
N PRO A 564 9.07 39.60 18.26
CA PRO A 564 8.63 38.35 18.85
C PRO A 564 7.17 38.07 18.53
N TYR A 565 6.87 36.77 18.29
CA TYR A 565 5.52 36.25 18.07
C TYR A 565 5.26 35.12 19.08
N ASP A 566 4.26 35.29 19.94
CA ASP A 566 3.81 34.25 20.86
C ASP A 566 3.08 33.16 20.05
N ILE A 567 3.59 31.94 20.05
CA ILE A 567 3.01 30.81 19.35
C ILE A 567 2.39 29.86 20.36
N GLU A 568 1.12 29.55 20.18
CA GLU A 568 0.44 28.49 20.94
C GLU A 568 -0.25 27.51 20.00
N ILE A 569 0.06 26.23 20.18
CA ILE A 569 -0.59 25.14 19.45
C ILE A 569 -1.42 24.36 20.47
N ARG A 570 -2.73 24.24 20.24
CA ARG A 570 -3.64 23.42 21.05
C ARG A 570 -3.99 22.17 20.27
N PHE A 571 -3.90 21.02 20.91
CA PHE A 571 -4.23 19.74 20.34
C PHE A 571 -5.23 19.00 21.24
N GLN A 572 -6.26 18.41 20.62
CA GLN A 572 -7.21 17.54 21.32
C GLN A 572 -7.30 16.20 20.57
N TYR A 573 -7.28 15.11 21.34
CA TYR A 573 -7.66 13.81 20.85
C TYR A 573 -9.09 13.85 20.26
N PHE A 574 -9.27 13.21 19.08
CA PHE A 574 -10.57 13.16 18.43
C PHE A 574 -11.08 11.73 18.29
N SER A 575 -10.36 10.87 17.57
CA SER A 575 -10.71 9.46 17.34
C SER A 575 -9.48 8.70 16.81
N GLY A 576 -9.46 7.37 17.00
CA GLY A 576 -8.39 6.51 16.55
C GLY A 576 -7.03 6.84 17.19
N ASP A 577 -5.93 6.69 16.49
CA ASP A 577 -4.61 7.10 16.99
C ASP A 577 -4.35 8.58 16.70
N ALA A 578 -3.90 9.30 17.71
CA ALA A 578 -3.55 10.70 17.60
C ALA A 578 -2.18 10.86 16.95
N GLN A 579 -2.01 11.92 16.15
CA GLN A 579 -0.74 12.30 15.57
C GLN A 579 -0.60 13.82 15.49
N LEU A 580 0.59 14.34 15.81
CA LEU A 580 0.92 15.74 15.64
C LEU A 580 2.39 15.91 15.26
N ASN A 581 2.64 16.26 13.99
CA ASN A 581 3.93 16.75 13.54
C ASN A 581 3.83 18.25 13.29
N PHE A 582 4.89 18.98 13.62
CA PHE A 582 4.94 20.44 13.43
C PHE A 582 6.36 20.93 13.14
N ASP A 583 6.45 21.87 12.19
CA ASP A 583 7.63 22.68 11.91
C ASP A 583 7.19 24.05 11.37
N LEU A 584 8.10 25.04 11.41
CA LEU A 584 7.92 26.33 10.77
C LEU A 584 9.18 26.75 10.02
N GLY A 585 9.00 27.48 8.92
CA GLY A 585 10.13 27.88 8.07
C GLY A 585 9.83 29.05 7.16
N PHE A 586 10.87 29.78 6.76
CA PHE A 586 10.77 30.82 5.74
C PHE A 586 10.56 30.21 4.36
N LYS A 587 9.65 30.83 3.60
CA LYS A 587 9.47 30.55 2.19
C LYS A 587 10.49 31.34 1.39
N GLU A 588 11.33 30.66 0.64
CA GLU A 588 12.39 31.25 -0.19
C GLU A 588 12.18 30.91 -1.66
N GLU A 589 12.43 31.88 -2.56
CA GLU A 589 12.41 31.64 -4.01
C GLU A 589 13.63 30.80 -4.45
N VAL A 590 13.39 29.84 -5.32
CA VAL A 590 14.49 29.02 -5.90
C VAL A 590 15.35 29.84 -6.84
N ASN A 591 16.64 29.98 -6.51
CA ASN A 591 17.63 30.61 -7.36
C ASN A 591 18.65 29.58 -7.84
N ILE A 592 18.39 29.01 -9.02
CA ILE A 592 19.20 27.92 -9.61
C ILE A 592 20.68 28.30 -9.69
N LYS A 593 21.01 29.53 -10.12
CA LYS A 593 22.41 29.98 -10.24
C LYS A 593 23.13 29.99 -8.89
N ASN A 594 22.49 30.50 -7.87
CA ASN A 594 23.07 30.51 -6.51
C ASN A 594 23.16 29.10 -5.95
N THR A 595 22.16 28.27 -6.18
CA THR A 595 22.14 26.85 -5.77
C THR A 595 23.31 26.07 -6.38
N VAL A 596 23.55 26.20 -7.67
CA VAL A 596 24.70 25.58 -8.35
C VAL A 596 26.04 26.07 -7.79
N ALA A 597 26.14 27.37 -7.48
CA ALA A 597 27.36 27.95 -6.90
C ALA A 597 27.70 27.39 -5.50
N LYS A 598 26.71 27.02 -4.69
CA LYS A 598 26.90 26.40 -3.36
C LYS A 598 27.58 25.02 -3.44
N VAL A 599 27.44 24.31 -4.54
CA VAL A 599 27.99 22.96 -4.75
C VAL A 599 29.15 22.94 -5.76
N LYS A 600 29.76 24.10 -6.06
CA LYS A 600 30.84 24.22 -7.04
C LYS A 600 32.03 23.30 -6.77
N ASP A 601 32.34 23.03 -5.50
CA ASP A 601 33.46 22.22 -5.07
C ASP A 601 33.16 20.72 -4.98
N ALA A 602 31.93 20.30 -5.33
CA ALA A 602 31.55 18.89 -5.33
C ALA A 602 32.13 18.16 -6.55
N ASP A 603 32.73 16.98 -6.32
CA ASP A 603 33.17 16.04 -7.34
C ASP A 603 32.01 15.29 -7.97
N VAL A 604 30.98 14.98 -7.14
CA VAL A 604 29.77 14.26 -7.52
C VAL A 604 28.58 14.94 -6.83
N VAL A 605 27.47 15.03 -7.56
CA VAL A 605 26.17 15.47 -7.02
C VAL A 605 25.21 14.32 -7.04
N ILE A 606 24.69 13.93 -5.89
CA ILE A 606 23.58 12.99 -5.73
C ILE A 606 22.30 13.83 -5.61
N PHE A 607 21.48 13.84 -6.66
CA PHE A 607 20.24 14.59 -6.71
C PHE A 607 19.08 13.66 -6.37
N ALA A 608 18.51 13.81 -5.17
CA ALA A 608 17.33 13.08 -4.70
C ALA A 608 16.06 13.85 -5.11
N GLY A 609 15.50 13.49 -6.23
CA GLY A 609 14.33 14.12 -6.79
C GLY A 609 13.19 13.15 -7.07
N GLY A 610 12.31 13.53 -7.97
CA GLY A 610 11.09 12.81 -8.31
C GLY A 610 9.85 13.51 -7.77
N ILE A 611 8.94 12.76 -7.16
CA ILE A 611 7.69 13.30 -6.60
C ILE A 611 7.50 12.84 -5.15
N SER A 612 6.30 13.00 -4.62
CA SER A 612 5.98 12.69 -3.22
C SER A 612 4.59 12.06 -3.12
N PRO A 613 4.34 11.18 -2.13
CA PRO A 613 3.00 10.69 -1.82
C PRO A 613 2.01 11.79 -1.41
N SER A 614 2.49 13.02 -1.18
CA SER A 614 1.64 14.20 -0.98
C SER A 614 1.11 14.80 -2.28
N LEU A 615 1.58 14.31 -3.44
CA LEU A 615 1.20 14.78 -4.78
C LEU A 615 0.41 13.73 -5.56
N GLU A 616 0.70 12.43 -5.34
CA GLU A 616 0.01 11.31 -5.98
C GLU A 616 -0.63 10.38 -4.95
N GLY A 617 -1.83 9.88 -5.24
CA GLY A 617 -2.59 9.00 -4.36
C GLY A 617 -4.10 9.15 -4.52
N GLU A 618 -4.84 8.68 -3.52
CA GLU A 618 -6.29 8.59 -3.52
C GLU A 618 -6.96 9.96 -3.33
N GLU A 619 -7.73 10.40 -4.33
CA GLU A 619 -8.64 11.55 -4.28
C GLU A 619 -8.14 12.76 -3.46
N MET A 620 -6.91 13.15 -3.73
CA MET A 620 -6.24 14.21 -2.97
C MET A 620 -6.74 15.61 -3.33
N GLY A 621 -6.67 16.55 -2.38
CA GLY A 621 -6.95 17.97 -2.60
C GLY A 621 -5.84 18.71 -3.38
N VAL A 622 -5.12 18.02 -4.28
CA VAL A 622 -3.98 18.56 -5.03
C VAL A 622 -4.43 19.04 -6.40
N ASN A 623 -4.03 20.27 -6.75
CA ASN A 623 -4.20 20.85 -8.08
C ASN A 623 -2.99 21.75 -8.37
N LEU A 624 -1.92 21.12 -8.85
CA LEU A 624 -0.63 21.74 -9.17
C LEU A 624 -0.25 21.39 -10.62
N PRO A 625 0.69 22.11 -11.25
CA PRO A 625 1.17 21.73 -12.58
C PRO A 625 1.63 20.27 -12.62
N GLY A 626 1.03 19.47 -13.51
CA GLY A 626 1.28 18.04 -13.63
C GLY A 626 0.46 17.14 -12.70
N PHE A 627 -0.40 17.70 -11.80
CA PHE A 627 -1.17 16.94 -10.82
C PHE A 627 -2.60 17.43 -10.68
N ARG A 628 -3.56 16.50 -10.55
CA ARG A 628 -4.98 16.79 -10.32
C ARG A 628 -5.62 15.72 -9.45
N LYS A 629 -6.13 16.09 -8.29
CA LYS A 629 -6.89 15.19 -7.39
C LYS A 629 -6.16 13.88 -6.99
N GLY A 630 -4.83 13.89 -7.04
CA GLY A 630 -4.02 12.72 -6.75
C GLY A 630 -3.48 12.00 -8.00
N ASP A 631 -4.09 12.21 -9.17
CA ASP A 631 -3.56 11.71 -10.45
C ASP A 631 -2.54 12.66 -11.08
N ARG A 632 -1.75 12.12 -12.00
CA ARG A 632 -0.89 12.88 -12.89
C ARG A 632 -1.66 13.38 -14.11
N THR A 633 -1.46 14.65 -14.51
CA THR A 633 -1.96 15.20 -15.78
C THR A 633 -0.92 15.14 -16.90
N ASP A 634 0.34 15.01 -16.53
CA ASP A 634 1.45 14.56 -17.38
C ASP A 634 2.34 13.58 -16.60
N ILE A 635 3.32 12.98 -17.24
CA ILE A 635 4.26 12.04 -16.60
C ILE A 635 5.69 12.58 -16.51
N GLU A 636 5.90 13.86 -16.81
CA GLU A 636 7.22 14.48 -16.82
C GLU A 636 7.77 14.71 -15.41
N LEU A 637 9.11 14.74 -15.29
CA LEU A 637 9.74 15.23 -14.08
C LEU A 637 9.40 16.72 -13.90
N PRO A 638 8.98 17.19 -12.70
CA PRO A 638 8.64 18.59 -12.49
C PRO A 638 9.72 19.57 -12.95
N ALA A 639 9.31 20.63 -13.63
CA ALA A 639 10.20 21.52 -14.38
C ALA A 639 11.33 22.12 -13.52
N VAL A 640 11.04 22.53 -12.28
CA VAL A 640 12.07 23.12 -11.39
C VAL A 640 13.22 22.17 -11.09
N GLN A 641 12.93 20.87 -10.94
CA GLN A 641 13.94 19.84 -10.73
C GLN A 641 14.75 19.58 -12.00
N ARG A 642 14.07 19.45 -13.15
CA ARG A 642 14.71 19.26 -14.46
C ARG A 642 15.67 20.40 -14.80
N GLU A 643 15.24 21.65 -14.56
CA GLU A 643 16.08 22.83 -14.78
C GLU A 643 17.33 22.84 -13.88
N LEU A 644 17.18 22.46 -12.60
CA LEU A 644 18.31 22.39 -11.67
C LEU A 644 19.29 21.27 -12.04
N ILE A 645 18.79 20.07 -12.35
CA ILE A 645 19.61 18.94 -12.82
C ILE A 645 20.41 19.37 -14.07
N LYS A 646 19.73 19.97 -15.04
CA LYS A 646 20.40 20.44 -16.27
C LYS A 646 21.46 21.49 -15.96
N ALA A 647 21.18 22.47 -15.12
CA ALA A 647 22.12 23.51 -14.73
C ALA A 647 23.37 22.96 -14.02
N LEU A 648 23.20 21.94 -13.16
CA LEU A 648 24.31 21.22 -12.54
C LEU A 648 25.18 20.52 -13.57
N CYS A 649 24.57 19.82 -14.55
CA CYS A 649 25.28 19.14 -15.64
C CYS A 649 26.00 20.16 -16.56
N ASP A 650 25.35 21.28 -16.91
CA ASP A 650 25.94 22.35 -17.70
C ASP A 650 27.13 23.03 -17.01
N ALA A 651 27.12 23.04 -15.64
CA ALA A 651 28.25 23.47 -14.83
C ALA A 651 29.36 22.39 -14.69
N GLY A 652 29.29 21.30 -15.45
CA GLY A 652 30.26 20.23 -15.46
C GLY A 652 30.19 19.24 -14.28
N LYS A 653 29.12 19.25 -13.50
CA LYS A 653 28.95 18.31 -12.38
C LYS A 653 28.55 16.93 -12.84
N LYS A 654 29.09 15.89 -12.20
CA LYS A 654 28.68 14.50 -12.38
C LYS A 654 27.43 14.27 -11.55
N VAL A 655 26.25 14.26 -12.19
CA VAL A 655 24.98 14.10 -11.49
C VAL A 655 24.55 12.64 -11.50
N ILE A 656 24.27 12.10 -10.31
CA ILE A 656 23.59 10.83 -10.06
C ILE A 656 22.18 11.16 -9.61
N PHE A 657 21.18 10.81 -10.41
CA PHE A 657 19.78 11.07 -10.10
C PHE A 657 19.18 9.86 -9.36
N VAL A 658 18.80 10.08 -8.10
CA VAL A 658 18.01 9.12 -7.30
C VAL A 658 16.56 9.55 -7.38
N ASN A 659 15.77 8.83 -8.15
CA ASN A 659 14.36 9.13 -8.39
C ASN A 659 13.48 8.44 -7.34
N PHE A 660 12.82 9.23 -6.52
CA PHE A 660 11.78 8.79 -5.59
C PHE A 660 10.42 9.08 -6.21
N SER A 661 9.72 8.05 -6.62
CA SER A 661 8.36 8.13 -7.16
C SER A 661 7.70 6.77 -7.10
N GLY A 662 6.41 6.73 -6.85
CA GLY A 662 5.64 5.49 -7.02
C GLY A 662 5.20 5.30 -8.49
N SER A 663 4.90 6.40 -9.19
CA SER A 663 4.56 6.37 -10.61
C SER A 663 5.79 6.44 -11.52
N PRO A 664 5.72 5.84 -12.72
CA PRO A 664 6.73 6.04 -13.77
C PRO A 664 6.86 7.51 -14.17
N ILE A 665 8.10 7.99 -14.25
CA ILE A 665 8.42 9.35 -14.67
C ILE A 665 9.11 9.32 -16.04
N ALA A 666 8.66 10.15 -16.97
CA ALA A 666 9.31 10.39 -18.23
C ALA A 666 10.59 11.22 -17.99
N MET A 667 11.73 10.54 -18.02
CA MET A 667 13.05 11.13 -17.73
C MET A 667 14.04 11.01 -18.89
N GLU A 668 13.54 11.05 -20.13
CA GLU A 668 14.42 10.97 -21.31
C GLU A 668 15.51 12.05 -21.34
N PRO A 669 15.24 13.32 -20.99
CA PRO A 669 16.30 14.33 -20.89
C PRO A 669 17.36 13.97 -19.84
N GLU A 670 16.95 13.46 -18.68
CA GLU A 670 17.85 13.07 -17.59
C GLU A 670 18.76 11.91 -18.00
N THR A 671 18.28 10.99 -18.85
CA THR A 671 19.14 9.92 -19.39
C THR A 671 20.29 10.46 -20.27
N LYS A 672 20.14 11.65 -20.84
CA LYS A 672 21.19 12.30 -21.64
C LYS A 672 22.24 13.00 -20.76
N TYR A 673 21.79 13.67 -19.71
CA TYR A 673 22.62 14.54 -18.86
C TYR A 673 23.26 13.79 -17.69
N CYS A 674 22.49 12.98 -16.95
CA CYS A 674 22.97 12.30 -15.76
C CYS A 674 23.98 11.19 -16.06
N GLN A 675 24.87 10.94 -15.09
CA GLN A 675 25.84 9.84 -15.17
C GLN A 675 25.23 8.51 -14.70
N ALA A 676 24.32 8.55 -13.74
CA ALA A 676 23.56 7.38 -13.31
C ALA A 676 22.14 7.79 -12.89
N ILE A 677 21.20 6.83 -12.95
CA ILE A 677 19.81 6.98 -12.51
C ILE A 677 19.44 5.73 -11.70
N LEU A 678 19.03 5.95 -10.46
CA LEU A 678 18.53 4.93 -9.56
C LEU A 678 17.05 5.21 -9.26
N GLN A 679 16.15 4.28 -9.59
CA GLN A 679 14.76 4.32 -9.15
C GLN A 679 14.66 3.72 -7.77
N ALA A 680 14.29 4.55 -6.79
CA ALA A 680 14.24 4.17 -5.38
C ALA A 680 12.81 3.93 -4.87
N TRP A 681 11.76 4.24 -5.65
CA TRP A 681 10.35 4.13 -5.30
C TRP A 681 9.98 4.99 -4.09
N TYR A 682 9.06 4.54 -3.23
CA TYR A 682 8.87 4.97 -1.85
C TYR A 682 9.35 3.82 -0.95
N PRO A 683 10.59 3.88 -0.47
CA PRO A 683 11.32 2.68 -0.04
C PRO A 683 11.14 2.31 1.45
N GLY A 684 10.18 2.94 2.14
CA GLY A 684 9.95 2.68 3.57
C GLY A 684 11.01 3.28 4.50
N GLN A 685 10.96 2.87 5.77
CA GLN A 685 11.75 3.49 6.84
C GLN A 685 13.27 3.36 6.69
N SER A 686 13.76 2.33 6.02
CA SER A 686 15.18 2.04 5.83
C SER A 686 15.70 2.41 4.43
N GLY A 687 14.90 3.14 3.66
CA GLY A 687 15.16 3.43 2.25
C GLY A 687 16.43 4.21 1.97
N GLY A 688 16.76 5.20 2.79
CA GLY A 688 17.98 5.98 2.60
C GLY A 688 19.24 5.15 2.81
N LYS A 689 19.23 4.19 3.74
CA LYS A 689 20.34 3.24 3.93
C LYS A 689 20.44 2.29 2.72
N ALA A 690 19.32 1.72 2.28
CA ALA A 690 19.31 0.83 1.11
C ALA A 690 19.86 1.51 -0.15
N ALA A 691 19.42 2.75 -0.42
CA ALA A 691 19.93 3.53 -1.55
C ALA A 691 21.43 3.86 -1.41
N ALA A 692 21.90 4.24 -0.22
CA ALA A 692 23.32 4.50 0.01
C ALA A 692 24.18 3.25 -0.20
N GLU A 693 23.75 2.07 0.27
CA GLU A 693 24.45 0.81 0.06
C GLU A 693 24.56 0.44 -1.42
N VAL A 694 23.53 0.71 -2.21
CA VAL A 694 23.60 0.60 -3.66
C VAL A 694 24.59 1.60 -4.21
N LEU A 695 24.48 2.88 -3.89
CA LEU A 695 25.36 3.92 -4.45
C LEU A 695 26.84 3.69 -4.14
N PHE A 696 27.18 3.16 -2.99
CA PHE A 696 28.58 2.85 -2.61
C PHE A 696 28.99 1.39 -2.87
N GLY A 697 28.07 0.57 -3.34
CA GLY A 697 28.35 -0.80 -3.77
C GLY A 697 28.42 -1.83 -2.66
N ASP A 698 27.91 -1.54 -1.48
CA ASP A 698 27.74 -2.55 -0.41
C ASP A 698 26.65 -3.56 -0.79
N TYR A 699 25.69 -3.12 -1.62
CA TYR A 699 24.69 -3.98 -2.24
C TYR A 699 24.76 -3.85 -3.78
N ASN A 700 24.70 -4.99 -4.47
CA ASN A 700 24.64 -5.02 -5.93
C ASN A 700 23.16 -4.97 -6.37
N PRO A 701 22.68 -3.90 -7.06
CA PRO A 701 21.27 -3.76 -7.39
C PRO A 701 20.80 -4.88 -8.33
N ALA A 702 19.59 -5.38 -8.07
CA ALA A 702 18.93 -6.40 -8.87
C ALA A 702 17.41 -6.19 -8.99
N GLY A 703 16.90 -5.03 -8.56
CA GLY A 703 15.50 -4.65 -8.78
C GLY A 703 15.16 -4.56 -10.27
N ARG A 704 13.90 -4.85 -10.61
CA ARG A 704 13.35 -4.82 -11.97
C ARG A 704 12.08 -3.99 -12.00
N LEU A 705 11.86 -3.24 -13.08
CA LEU A 705 10.68 -2.40 -13.23
C LEU A 705 9.41 -3.26 -13.34
N PRO A 706 8.43 -3.12 -12.43
CA PRO A 706 7.13 -3.78 -12.53
C PRO A 706 6.15 -3.04 -13.45
N VAL A 707 6.58 -1.95 -14.06
CA VAL A 707 5.82 -1.09 -14.97
C VAL A 707 6.71 -0.55 -16.08
N THR A 708 6.11 -0.30 -17.23
CA THR A 708 6.77 0.35 -18.37
C THR A 708 6.99 1.85 -18.10
N PHE A 709 8.20 2.35 -18.33
CA PHE A 709 8.51 3.78 -18.33
C PHE A 709 8.44 4.32 -19.74
N TYR A 710 7.47 5.19 -20.00
CA TYR A 710 7.26 5.83 -21.30
C TYR A 710 8.20 7.02 -21.49
N ARG A 711 8.44 7.41 -22.74
CA ARG A 711 9.29 8.58 -23.06
C ARG A 711 8.59 9.90 -22.77
N ASN A 712 7.29 9.95 -23.00
CA ASN A 712 6.44 11.11 -22.74
C ASN A 712 4.95 10.71 -22.81
N ILE A 713 4.07 11.63 -22.45
CA ILE A 713 2.63 11.39 -22.38
C ILE A 713 1.99 11.08 -23.75
N THR A 714 2.60 11.47 -24.88
CA THR A 714 2.03 11.22 -26.21
C THR A 714 2.06 9.75 -26.62
N GLN A 715 2.79 8.90 -25.90
CA GLN A 715 2.79 7.46 -26.06
C GLN A 715 1.60 6.76 -25.39
N LEU A 716 0.79 7.48 -24.62
CA LEU A 716 -0.33 6.93 -23.86
C LEU A 716 -1.68 7.21 -24.56
N PRO A 717 -2.58 6.22 -24.60
CA PRO A 717 -3.99 6.43 -24.99
C PRO A 717 -4.73 7.36 -24.02
N ASP A 718 -6.00 7.67 -24.33
CA ASP A 718 -6.87 8.42 -23.43
C ASP A 718 -6.96 7.73 -22.06
N PHE A 719 -6.85 8.48 -20.97
CA PHE A 719 -6.82 7.93 -19.62
C PHE A 719 -8.13 7.22 -19.24
N GLU A 720 -9.26 7.70 -19.75
CA GLU A 720 -10.58 7.13 -19.46
C GLU A 720 -10.93 5.92 -20.34
N ASP A 721 -10.15 5.63 -21.40
CA ASP A 721 -10.32 4.40 -22.20
C ASP A 721 -9.70 3.21 -21.45
N TYR A 722 -10.51 2.23 -21.09
CA TYR A 722 -10.10 1.04 -20.34
C TYR A 722 -9.71 -0.15 -21.24
N ASN A 723 -9.78 -0.02 -22.56
CA ASN A 723 -9.22 -1.04 -23.45
C ASN A 723 -7.69 -1.07 -23.34
N MET A 724 -7.11 -2.26 -23.37
CA MET A 724 -5.67 -2.45 -23.18
C MET A 724 -4.83 -2.11 -24.41
N THR A 725 -5.44 -1.85 -25.55
CA THR A 725 -4.74 -1.51 -26.81
C THR A 725 -3.79 -0.32 -26.60
N GLY A 726 -2.52 -0.50 -26.90
CA GLY A 726 -1.47 0.53 -26.78
C GLY A 726 -1.01 0.81 -25.34
N ARG A 727 -1.38 -0.01 -24.36
CA ARG A 727 -1.03 0.14 -22.95
C ARG A 727 -0.10 -0.99 -22.49
N THR A 728 0.71 -0.71 -21.50
CA THR A 728 1.62 -1.66 -20.84
C THR A 728 2.56 -2.39 -21.82
N TYR A 729 3.58 -3.06 -21.35
CA TYR A 729 4.46 -3.84 -22.22
C TYR A 729 3.72 -4.93 -23.01
N ARG A 730 2.51 -5.31 -22.55
CA ARG A 730 1.71 -6.37 -23.19
C ARG A 730 1.11 -5.93 -24.53
N TYR A 731 0.70 -4.66 -24.66
CA TYR A 731 0.01 -4.17 -25.87
C TYR A 731 0.63 -2.92 -26.50
N PHE A 732 1.62 -2.30 -25.84
CA PHE A 732 2.35 -1.17 -26.41
C PHE A 732 3.34 -1.64 -27.47
N LYS A 733 3.18 -1.16 -28.69
CA LYS A 733 4.02 -1.52 -29.84
C LYS A 733 5.13 -0.50 -30.13
N GLY A 734 5.22 0.58 -29.34
CA GLY A 734 6.24 1.61 -29.46
C GLY A 734 7.54 1.24 -28.75
N ASP A 735 8.49 2.19 -28.73
CA ASP A 735 9.76 2.06 -28.01
C ASP A 735 9.68 2.83 -26.68
N PRO A 736 9.56 2.15 -25.54
CA PRO A 736 9.52 2.80 -24.23
C PRO A 736 10.88 3.37 -23.84
N LEU A 737 10.93 4.24 -22.84
CA LEU A 737 12.20 4.72 -22.28
C LEU A 737 12.93 3.58 -21.56
N PHE A 738 12.19 2.86 -20.69
CA PHE A 738 12.64 1.62 -20.06
C PHE A 738 11.51 0.59 -20.11
N PRO A 739 11.78 -0.63 -20.61
CA PRO A 739 10.75 -1.66 -20.71
C PRO A 739 10.42 -2.29 -19.35
N PHE A 740 9.27 -2.93 -19.25
CA PHE A 740 8.92 -3.79 -18.12
C PHE A 740 10.00 -4.84 -17.85
N GLY A 741 10.29 -5.12 -16.60
CA GLY A 741 11.31 -6.08 -16.18
C GLY A 741 12.75 -5.56 -16.25
N TYR A 742 12.96 -4.33 -16.72
CA TYR A 742 14.32 -3.75 -16.89
C TYR A 742 14.93 -3.34 -15.55
N GLY A 743 16.25 -3.54 -15.45
CA GLY A 743 17.10 -3.08 -14.36
C GLY A 743 18.54 -3.54 -14.57
N LEU A 744 19.50 -2.69 -14.22
CA LEU A 744 20.93 -2.97 -14.33
C LEU A 744 21.50 -3.55 -13.04
N SER A 745 22.65 -4.21 -13.15
CA SER A 745 23.46 -4.70 -12.04
C SER A 745 24.90 -4.17 -12.18
N TYR A 746 25.70 -4.27 -11.14
CA TYR A 746 27.16 -4.01 -11.21
C TYR A 746 27.94 -5.17 -11.81
N THR A 747 27.25 -6.23 -12.21
CA THR A 747 27.78 -7.34 -12.99
C THR A 747 26.96 -7.54 -14.26
N THR A 748 27.36 -8.47 -15.11
CA THR A 748 26.68 -8.79 -16.35
C THR A 748 26.32 -10.26 -16.42
N PHE A 749 25.19 -10.57 -17.04
CA PHE A 749 24.68 -11.92 -17.17
C PHE A 749 24.55 -12.31 -18.66
N ASN A 750 24.91 -13.54 -18.96
CA ASN A 750 24.73 -14.12 -20.30
C ASN A 750 23.81 -15.34 -20.21
N TYR A 751 22.81 -15.37 -21.07
CA TYR A 751 21.81 -16.44 -21.15
C TYR A 751 22.26 -17.49 -22.15
N GLY A 752 22.43 -18.74 -21.73
CA GLY A 752 22.69 -19.88 -22.58
C GLY A 752 21.42 -20.40 -23.25
N ASN A 753 21.56 -21.39 -24.12
CA ASN A 753 20.45 -21.94 -24.90
C ASN A 753 19.34 -22.52 -23.99
N ILE A 754 18.09 -22.11 -24.24
CA ILE A 754 16.91 -22.65 -23.57
C ILE A 754 16.77 -24.14 -23.91
N LYS A 755 16.57 -24.98 -22.87
CA LYS A 755 16.15 -26.37 -22.99
C LYS A 755 14.64 -26.42 -22.70
N LEU A 756 13.88 -26.89 -23.67
CA LEU A 756 12.42 -26.97 -23.65
C LEU A 756 12.01 -28.15 -24.53
N GLU A 757 11.09 -28.98 -24.06
CA GLU A 757 10.40 -29.94 -24.91
C GLU A 757 9.47 -29.18 -25.86
N GLN A 758 9.69 -29.34 -27.17
CA GLN A 758 9.03 -28.51 -28.19
C GLN A 758 7.55 -28.84 -28.39
N THR A 759 7.10 -30.04 -27.96
CA THR A 759 5.72 -30.50 -28.14
C THR A 759 5.23 -31.18 -26.88
N ILE A 760 4.13 -30.70 -26.29
CA ILE A 760 3.46 -31.29 -25.15
C ILE A 760 1.94 -31.34 -25.40
N LYS A 761 1.22 -32.15 -24.65
CA LYS A 761 -0.25 -32.20 -24.74
C LYS A 761 -0.88 -31.04 -23.98
N VAL A 762 -2.05 -30.60 -24.42
CA VAL A 762 -2.92 -29.71 -23.66
C VAL A 762 -3.19 -30.32 -22.27
N GLY A 763 -2.94 -29.52 -21.23
CA GLY A 763 -3.06 -29.97 -19.85
C GLY A 763 -1.74 -30.45 -19.18
N GLU A 764 -0.64 -30.55 -19.94
CA GLU A 764 0.68 -30.87 -19.38
C GLU A 764 1.47 -29.60 -19.02
N THR A 765 2.46 -29.76 -18.15
CA THR A 765 3.38 -28.69 -17.70
C THR A 765 4.61 -28.64 -18.60
N ALA A 766 4.94 -27.46 -19.13
CA ALA A 766 6.18 -27.23 -19.85
C ALA A 766 7.32 -26.88 -18.88
N LYS A 767 8.42 -27.64 -18.95
CA LYS A 767 9.64 -27.39 -18.17
C LYS A 767 10.65 -26.63 -19.01
N ILE A 768 11.16 -25.54 -18.44
CA ILE A 768 12.13 -24.64 -19.06
C ILE A 768 13.39 -24.62 -18.21
N ILE A 769 14.54 -24.91 -18.83
CA ILE A 769 15.83 -24.79 -18.17
C ILE A 769 16.68 -23.84 -18.99
N VAL A 770 17.18 -22.78 -18.37
CA VAL A 770 18.07 -21.82 -19.01
C VAL A 770 19.33 -21.64 -18.18
N PRO A 771 20.53 -21.92 -18.78
CA PRO A 771 21.79 -21.60 -18.13
C PRO A 771 22.01 -20.09 -18.12
N VAL A 772 22.26 -19.50 -16.95
CA VAL A 772 22.61 -18.09 -16.81
C VAL A 772 24.00 -17.97 -16.21
N THR A 773 24.89 -17.28 -16.88
CA THR A 773 26.29 -17.10 -16.48
C THR A 773 26.51 -15.67 -16.04
N ASN A 774 27.03 -15.48 -14.84
CA ASN A 774 27.57 -14.18 -14.42
C ASN A 774 28.96 -14.02 -15.07
N THR A 775 29.05 -13.07 -15.99
CA THR A 775 30.29 -12.84 -16.77
C THR A 775 31.20 -11.77 -16.18
N GLY A 776 30.76 -11.14 -15.09
CA GLY A 776 31.53 -10.14 -14.35
C GLY A 776 32.38 -10.72 -13.21
N ASN A 777 32.98 -9.85 -12.44
CA ASN A 777 33.89 -10.18 -11.33
C ASN A 777 33.26 -10.00 -9.94
N ARG A 778 31.95 -9.82 -9.88
CA ARG A 778 31.17 -9.60 -8.65
C ARG A 778 29.98 -10.55 -8.63
N ASP A 779 29.66 -11.07 -7.45
CA ASP A 779 28.43 -11.81 -7.23
C ASP A 779 27.22 -10.92 -7.51
N GLY A 780 26.17 -11.49 -8.08
CA GLY A 780 24.94 -10.75 -8.36
C GLY A 780 23.71 -11.63 -8.44
N GLU A 781 22.57 -10.99 -8.36
CA GLU A 781 21.28 -11.64 -8.55
C GLU A 781 20.71 -11.26 -9.93
N GLU A 782 20.11 -12.24 -10.58
CA GLU A 782 19.40 -12.05 -11.84
C GLU A 782 17.94 -12.45 -11.67
N VAL A 783 17.03 -11.71 -12.33
CA VAL A 783 15.61 -12.06 -12.41
C VAL A 783 15.33 -12.63 -13.79
N VAL A 784 15.31 -13.94 -13.90
CA VAL A 784 14.98 -14.63 -15.15
C VAL A 784 13.48 -14.56 -15.36
N GLN A 785 13.05 -14.06 -16.51
CA GLN A 785 11.65 -13.81 -16.87
C GLN A 785 11.27 -14.64 -18.08
N VAL A 786 10.09 -15.28 -18.05
CA VAL A 786 9.55 -16.08 -19.14
C VAL A 786 8.26 -15.46 -19.63
N TYR A 787 8.23 -15.10 -20.89
CA TYR A 787 7.08 -14.53 -21.58
C TYR A 787 6.50 -15.51 -22.58
N LEU A 788 5.17 -15.44 -22.74
CA LEU A 788 4.39 -16.27 -23.66
C LEU A 788 3.73 -15.39 -24.73
N LYS A 789 3.72 -15.88 -25.99
CA LYS A 789 2.96 -15.29 -27.08
C LYS A 789 2.38 -16.41 -27.94
N LYS A 790 1.10 -16.36 -28.29
CA LYS A 790 0.48 -17.25 -29.28
C LYS A 790 0.76 -16.72 -30.69
N GLN A 791 1.36 -17.52 -31.58
CA GLN A 791 1.84 -17.07 -32.89
C GLN A 791 0.70 -16.59 -33.80
N GLU A 792 -0.44 -17.29 -33.80
CA GLU A 792 -1.57 -17.00 -34.67
C GLU A 792 -2.54 -15.93 -34.15
N ASP A 793 -2.27 -15.33 -32.98
CA ASP A 793 -3.15 -14.34 -32.34
C ASP A 793 -2.62 -12.91 -32.58
N ALA A 794 -3.10 -12.29 -33.65
CA ALA A 794 -2.70 -10.93 -34.02
C ALA A 794 -3.31 -9.83 -33.12
N GLU A 795 -4.44 -10.11 -32.46
CA GLU A 795 -5.12 -9.18 -31.55
C GLU A 795 -4.70 -9.35 -30.09
N GLY A 796 -3.98 -10.42 -29.78
CA GLY A 796 -3.46 -10.70 -28.46
C GLY A 796 -2.31 -9.81 -28.02
N PRO A 797 -1.85 -10.00 -26.78
CA PRO A 797 -0.68 -9.31 -26.28
C PRO A 797 0.56 -9.63 -27.13
N VAL A 798 1.43 -8.65 -27.33
CA VAL A 798 2.71 -8.88 -28.02
C VAL A 798 3.58 -9.87 -27.27
N LYS A 799 3.41 -9.94 -25.96
CA LYS A 799 3.92 -10.96 -25.02
C LYS A 799 3.27 -10.77 -23.65
N THR A 800 3.27 -11.79 -22.82
CA THR A 800 2.77 -11.72 -21.45
C THR A 800 3.64 -12.57 -20.51
N LEU A 801 4.03 -12.03 -19.35
CA LEU A 801 4.82 -12.75 -18.33
C LEU A 801 4.02 -13.96 -17.81
N ARG A 802 4.67 -15.13 -17.69
CA ARG A 802 4.03 -16.35 -17.21
C ARG A 802 4.87 -17.10 -16.15
N ALA A 803 6.17 -16.78 -16.08
CA ALA A 803 7.01 -17.25 -14.98
C ALA A 803 8.18 -16.28 -14.77
N PHE A 804 8.70 -16.23 -13.55
CA PHE A 804 9.93 -15.54 -13.21
C PHE A 804 10.62 -16.20 -12.03
N LYS A 805 11.93 -16.00 -11.91
CA LYS A 805 12.71 -16.46 -10.78
C LYS A 805 13.91 -15.56 -10.53
N ARG A 806 14.03 -15.08 -9.30
CA ARG A 806 15.23 -14.38 -8.82
C ARG A 806 16.25 -15.42 -8.37
N VAL A 807 17.49 -15.31 -8.84
CA VAL A 807 18.55 -16.28 -8.55
C VAL A 807 19.89 -15.60 -8.27
N GLN A 808 20.58 -16.06 -7.23
CA GLN A 808 21.94 -15.64 -6.92
C GLN A 808 22.92 -16.38 -7.83
N ILE A 809 23.82 -15.65 -8.50
CA ILE A 809 24.83 -16.19 -9.41
C ILE A 809 26.21 -15.64 -9.03
N PRO A 810 27.09 -16.47 -8.45
CA PRO A 810 28.44 -16.03 -8.10
C PRO A 810 29.26 -15.62 -9.35
N ALA A 811 30.22 -14.73 -9.14
CA ALA A 811 31.11 -14.22 -10.20
C ALA A 811 31.77 -15.36 -11.01
N GLY A 812 31.66 -15.27 -12.32
CA GLY A 812 32.23 -16.27 -13.23
C GLY A 812 31.56 -17.64 -13.23
N LYS A 813 30.40 -17.80 -12.53
CA LYS A 813 29.67 -19.08 -12.47
C LYS A 813 28.43 -19.08 -13.33
N THR A 814 28.01 -20.29 -13.72
CA THR A 814 26.77 -20.57 -14.43
C THR A 814 25.81 -21.31 -13.50
N VAL A 815 24.55 -20.87 -13.46
CA VAL A 815 23.46 -21.55 -12.77
C VAL A 815 22.42 -21.97 -13.81
N ASN A 816 21.96 -23.22 -13.74
CA ASN A 816 20.80 -23.64 -14.53
C ASN A 816 19.53 -23.22 -13.78
N VAL A 817 18.80 -22.27 -14.36
CA VAL A 817 17.55 -21.79 -13.80
C VAL A 817 16.40 -22.61 -14.35
N GLU A 818 15.68 -23.26 -13.46
CA GLU A 818 14.53 -24.09 -13.78
C GLU A 818 13.24 -23.31 -13.50
N LEU A 819 12.35 -23.27 -14.49
CA LEU A 819 11.03 -22.67 -14.44
C LEU A 819 10.01 -23.65 -15.04
N GLU A 820 8.77 -23.51 -14.65
CA GLU A 820 7.66 -24.32 -15.14
C GLU A 820 6.54 -23.42 -15.64
N LEU A 821 5.89 -23.82 -16.73
CA LEU A 821 4.60 -23.28 -17.16
C LEU A 821 3.56 -24.40 -16.99
N THR A 822 2.79 -24.30 -15.91
CA THR A 822 1.67 -25.21 -15.63
C THR A 822 0.54 -24.96 -16.62
N PRO A 823 -0.47 -25.84 -16.70
CA PRO A 823 -1.64 -25.58 -17.54
C PRO A 823 -2.28 -24.21 -17.30
N LYS A 824 -2.28 -23.70 -16.06
CA LYS A 824 -2.81 -22.36 -15.73
C LYS A 824 -1.98 -21.24 -16.38
N GLN A 825 -0.64 -21.32 -16.34
CA GLN A 825 0.22 -20.33 -17.00
C GLN A 825 0.21 -20.44 -18.53
N LEU A 826 -0.19 -21.59 -19.08
CA LEU A 826 -0.36 -21.82 -20.51
C LEU A 826 -1.75 -21.44 -21.03
N GLU A 827 -2.66 -20.98 -20.15
CA GLU A 827 -3.98 -20.48 -20.59
C GLU A 827 -3.84 -19.27 -21.51
N TRP A 828 -4.68 -19.24 -22.51
CA TRP A 828 -4.81 -18.16 -23.49
C TRP A 828 -6.29 -17.86 -23.75
N TRP A 829 -6.59 -16.65 -24.17
CA TRP A 829 -7.94 -16.26 -24.50
C TRP A 829 -8.50 -17.08 -25.66
N ASP A 830 -9.62 -17.73 -25.47
CA ASP A 830 -10.37 -18.41 -26.52
C ASP A 830 -11.60 -17.58 -26.90
N ALA A 831 -11.55 -16.96 -28.08
CA ALA A 831 -12.63 -16.11 -28.58
C ALA A 831 -13.92 -16.88 -28.91
N GLN A 832 -13.85 -18.21 -29.06
CA GLN A 832 -15.04 -19.02 -29.34
C GLN A 832 -15.91 -19.27 -28.09
N THR A 833 -15.23 -19.40 -26.95
CA THR A 833 -15.89 -19.64 -25.65
C THR A 833 -15.97 -18.39 -24.78
N ASN A 834 -15.24 -17.31 -25.14
CA ASN A 834 -15.03 -16.13 -24.32
C ASN A 834 -14.47 -16.45 -22.92
N THR A 835 -13.49 -17.38 -22.85
CA THR A 835 -12.85 -17.81 -21.60
C THR A 835 -11.34 -17.93 -21.75
N MET A 836 -10.64 -17.88 -20.60
CA MET A 836 -9.24 -18.28 -20.50
C MET A 836 -9.16 -19.79 -20.36
N ARG A 837 -8.40 -20.45 -21.22
CA ARG A 837 -8.15 -21.89 -21.12
C ARG A 837 -6.88 -22.31 -21.87
N THR A 838 -6.33 -23.48 -21.57
CA THR A 838 -5.25 -24.08 -22.33
C THR A 838 -5.78 -24.55 -23.67
N ILE A 839 -5.26 -24.01 -24.78
CA ILE A 839 -5.70 -24.31 -26.15
C ILE A 839 -4.53 -24.82 -26.98
N ALA A 840 -4.82 -25.69 -27.96
CA ALA A 840 -3.82 -26.14 -28.90
C ALA A 840 -3.29 -25.02 -29.80
N GLY A 841 -2.08 -25.15 -30.29
CA GLY A 841 -1.41 -24.18 -31.19
C GLY A 841 0.07 -23.97 -30.90
N ASN A 842 0.68 -23.04 -31.63
CA ASN A 842 2.09 -22.70 -31.47
C ASN A 842 2.27 -21.45 -30.61
N PHE A 843 3.16 -21.56 -29.65
CA PHE A 843 3.49 -20.48 -28.71
C PHE A 843 4.97 -20.16 -28.77
N ASP A 844 5.32 -18.89 -28.80
CA ASP A 844 6.69 -18.42 -28.56
C ASP A 844 6.92 -18.33 -27.06
N ILE A 845 7.89 -19.08 -26.57
CA ILE A 845 8.46 -18.98 -25.23
C ILE A 845 9.67 -18.08 -25.32
N MET A 846 9.60 -16.93 -24.67
CA MET A 846 10.63 -15.89 -24.72
C MET A 846 11.26 -15.75 -23.33
N VAL A 847 12.59 -15.89 -23.22
CA VAL A 847 13.32 -15.89 -21.94
C VAL A 847 14.41 -14.84 -21.93
N GLY A 848 14.47 -14.04 -20.88
CA GLY A 848 15.50 -13.00 -20.69
C GLY A 848 15.36 -12.27 -19.36
N GLY A 849 16.11 -11.18 -19.19
CA GLY A 849 16.12 -10.35 -17.97
C GLY A 849 15.12 -9.20 -17.98
N ASN A 850 14.40 -8.97 -19.09
CA ASN A 850 13.38 -7.93 -19.26
C ASN A 850 12.54 -8.21 -20.52
N SER A 851 11.54 -7.35 -20.80
CA SER A 851 10.60 -7.53 -21.91
C SER A 851 11.07 -7.00 -23.27
N LYS A 852 12.32 -6.53 -23.43
CA LYS A 852 12.84 -6.00 -24.68
C LYS A 852 13.14 -7.12 -25.68
N ASP A 853 12.48 -7.10 -26.85
CA ASP A 853 12.57 -8.18 -27.84
C ASP A 853 14.00 -8.55 -28.23
N ALA A 854 14.88 -7.57 -28.43
CA ALA A 854 16.27 -7.80 -28.81
C ALA A 854 17.13 -8.52 -27.72
N GLU A 855 16.66 -8.61 -26.52
CA GLU A 855 17.32 -9.20 -25.35
C GLU A 855 16.70 -10.55 -24.94
N LEU A 856 15.65 -11.01 -25.65
CA LEU A 856 14.94 -12.25 -25.39
C LEU A 856 15.41 -13.38 -26.30
N GLN A 857 15.68 -14.55 -25.73
CA GLN A 857 15.81 -15.79 -26.51
C GLN A 857 14.41 -16.37 -26.74
N VAL A 858 14.16 -16.89 -27.95
CA VAL A 858 12.84 -17.42 -28.33
C VAL A 858 12.92 -18.90 -28.69
N LYS A 859 11.97 -19.68 -28.19
CA LYS A 859 11.74 -21.08 -28.56
C LYS A 859 10.26 -21.30 -28.79
N THR A 860 9.92 -22.06 -29.82
CA THR A 860 8.52 -22.46 -30.07
C THR A 860 8.14 -23.66 -29.21
N LEU A 861 6.97 -23.58 -28.56
CA LEU A 861 6.28 -24.66 -27.88
C LEU A 861 4.99 -24.96 -28.65
N THR A 862 4.78 -26.20 -29.06
CA THR A 862 3.53 -26.67 -29.68
C THR A 862 2.68 -27.41 -28.63
N LEU A 863 1.46 -26.94 -28.40
CA LEU A 863 0.42 -27.62 -27.60
C LEU A 863 -0.48 -28.43 -28.55
N GLN A 864 -0.65 -29.76 -28.30
CA GLN A 864 -1.44 -30.67 -29.13
C GLN A 864 -2.64 -31.27 -28.37
#